data_0b21f90d1b3ab4e3a52c9a80dce564e2
#
_entry.id   0b21f90d1b3ab4e3a52c9a80dce564e2
#
_cell.length_a   1.000
_cell.length_b   1.000
_cell.length_c   1.000
_cell.angle_alpha   90.00
_cell.angle_beta   90.00
_cell.angle_gamma   90.00
#
_symmetry.space_group_name_H-M   'P 1'
#
loop_
_entity.id
_entity.type
_entity.pdbx_description
1 polymer ?
#
loop_
_entity_poly.entity_id
_entity_poly.type
_entity_poly.pdbx_seq_one_letter_code
_entity_poly.pdbx_strand_id
1 'polypeptide(L)'
;MQAKRQLLALLALCAFGSANGFAQQKTPLKYWFDRPTTMRGQAVWLASSPDRKPTERQLVRAGDLVNNPDPEWESQSLPIGNGNIGGNVLGSVEAERITFNEKTLWRGGPNTARGASYYWDVNKQSAHVVGEIRDAFTKGDWAKAEQLTRNNFNSVVPYEADAEEPFRFGSFTTAGEFYIETGLSSVGMTGYRRELSLDSALAKVSFCKDGVQYEREYFVSHPANVMAVRFAASQRGKQNLVFSYAPNPVSTGEMKADGADALCWLARLDNNAMQYAVRIKAVAKGGEVSNAGGKLTVKDADEVVFLITADTDYKPNYDPDFNDPKAYVGVDPAQTTTDWLAKAAAKDYAYLLNEHYADYSELFNRVRLNINNATVETADLPVNRRLEAYRQGKPDYYLEQLYYQFGRYLLISSSRADNMPANLQGLWHNNVDGPWRIDYHNNINLQMNYWLACPTGLPECELPLFNFMRTLVKPGRVTAKSYFGTRGWTTSVSGNIFGFTSPLSSEDMSWNFSPFAGPWLATHLWNYYDFTRDRHFLADNYDMLKESADFAADYLWHRADGVYTAAPSTSPEHGPVDEGATFAHAVIREVLLDAVEASHVLGKSAKDRRQWEDALKHLAPYKIGRYGQLMEWSTDIDDPKDEHRHVNHLFGLHPGHTVSPVTTPELAKASRVVLEHRGDGATGWSMGWKLNQWARLHDGNHAYTLYGNLLKNGTLDNLWDTHAPFQIDGNFGGTAGVTEMLMQSHMGFVHLLPALPDAWKEGAVSGLRAKGNFTVSISWKNGKLVEATLLSGAGAPCEVRYGDSVLKFKTKRGARYTLKLNGDKLTVKNL
;
A
#
# COMPACT_ATOMS: atom_id res chain seq x y z
N MET A 1 12.22 -12.44 38.90
CA MET A 1 11.26 -11.44 39.42
C MET A 1 10.81 -10.40 38.38
N GLN A 2 11.61 -10.07 37.36
CA GLN A 2 11.20 -9.15 36.27
C GLN A 2 10.16 -9.76 35.30
N ALA A 3 10.27 -11.04 34.96
CA ALA A 3 9.32 -11.73 34.08
C ALA A 3 7.89 -11.84 34.67
N LYS A 4 7.76 -11.96 36.01
CA LYS A 4 6.44 -11.96 36.66
C LYS A 4 5.77 -10.59 36.73
N ARG A 5 6.54 -9.48 36.68
CA ARG A 5 5.98 -8.12 36.60
C ARG A 5 5.50 -7.76 35.20
N GLN A 6 6.12 -8.30 34.17
CA GLN A 6 5.64 -8.11 32.77
C GLN A 6 4.37 -8.93 32.48
N LEU A 7 4.23 -10.14 33.03
CA LEU A 7 3.01 -10.95 32.87
C LEU A 7 1.81 -10.38 33.63
N LEU A 8 2.03 -9.71 34.76
CA LEU A 8 0.97 -9.02 35.52
C LEU A 8 0.57 -7.69 34.89
N ALA A 9 1.45 -7.04 34.11
CA ALA A 9 1.13 -5.85 33.33
C ALA A 9 0.31 -6.20 32.08
N LEU A 10 0.55 -7.35 31.43
CA LEU A 10 -0.27 -7.83 30.32
C LEU A 10 -1.67 -8.29 30.75
N LEU A 11 -1.83 -8.90 31.93
CA LEU A 11 -3.13 -9.28 32.47
C LEU A 11 -3.96 -8.10 33.00
N ALA A 12 -3.32 -6.98 33.33
CA ALA A 12 -4.02 -5.77 33.75
C ALA A 12 -4.57 -4.93 32.56
N LEU A 13 -4.10 -5.14 31.35
CA LEU A 13 -4.63 -4.49 30.13
C LEU A 13 -5.88 -5.19 29.55
N CYS A 14 -6.12 -6.46 29.91
CA CYS A 14 -7.31 -7.20 29.48
C CYS A 14 -8.52 -7.06 30.42
N ALA A 15 -8.41 -6.35 31.54
CA ALA A 15 -9.45 -6.19 32.55
C ALA A 15 -9.99 -4.77 32.67
N PHE A 16 -9.96 -3.94 31.63
CA PHE A 16 -10.65 -2.67 31.62
C PHE A 16 -12.02 -2.78 30.96
N GLY A 17 -12.90 -2.98 31.82
CA GLY A 17 -14.27 -2.87 31.96
C GLY A 17 -15.06 -2.21 30.85
N SER A 18 -16.07 -2.90 30.44
CA SER A 18 -17.32 -2.43 29.88
C SER A 18 -17.76 -1.10 30.52
N ALA A 19 -17.40 0.02 29.90
CA ALA A 19 -18.22 1.21 29.97
C ALA A 19 -19.44 0.95 29.07
N ASN A 20 -20.62 0.85 29.66
CA ASN A 20 -21.89 0.67 29.00
C ASN A 20 -22.04 1.65 27.82
N GLY A 21 -22.10 1.15 26.60
CA GLY A 21 -22.38 1.93 25.41
C GLY A 21 -21.92 1.30 24.09
N PHE A 22 -20.85 0.52 24.07
CA PHE A 22 -20.28 -0.04 22.85
C PHE A 22 -20.16 -1.57 22.83
N ALA A 23 -20.82 -2.29 23.70
CA ALA A 23 -20.88 -3.74 23.67
C ALA A 23 -21.86 -4.21 22.58
N GLN A 24 -21.57 -3.89 21.32
CA GLN A 24 -22.23 -4.50 20.18
C GLN A 24 -21.59 -5.89 19.96
N GLN A 25 -22.43 -6.89 19.76
CA GLN A 25 -21.98 -8.24 19.40
C GLN A 25 -21.04 -8.13 18.19
N LYS A 26 -19.78 -8.54 18.33
CA LYS A 26 -18.74 -8.36 17.32
C LYS A 26 -19.08 -9.20 16.10
N THR A 27 -19.59 -8.59 15.04
CA THR A 27 -19.87 -9.27 13.78
C THR A 27 -18.55 -9.76 13.18
N PRO A 28 -18.37 -11.08 12.93
CA PRO A 28 -17.17 -11.58 12.27
C PRO A 28 -16.98 -10.96 10.91
N LEU A 29 -15.75 -10.58 10.58
CA LEU A 29 -15.38 -10.02 9.29
C LEU A 29 -14.70 -11.09 8.46
N LYS A 30 -15.41 -11.59 7.47
CA LYS A 30 -14.92 -12.63 6.57
C LYS A 30 -15.67 -12.61 5.25
N TYR A 31 -15.03 -13.14 4.22
CA TYR A 31 -15.69 -13.43 2.95
C TYR A 31 -15.33 -14.85 2.47
N TRP A 32 -16.14 -15.41 1.58
CA TRP A 32 -15.99 -16.78 1.16
C TRP A 32 -16.58 -17.05 -0.23
N PHE A 33 -16.12 -18.15 -0.82
CA PHE A 33 -16.61 -18.70 -2.08
C PHE A 33 -17.21 -20.10 -1.85
N ASP A 34 -18.24 -20.44 -2.60
CA ASP A 34 -18.95 -21.72 -2.55
C ASP A 34 -18.46 -22.73 -3.60
N ARG A 35 -17.42 -22.39 -4.37
CA ARG A 35 -16.83 -23.23 -5.41
C ARG A 35 -15.33 -23.24 -5.35
N PRO A 36 -14.68 -24.39 -5.66
CA PRO A 36 -13.25 -24.44 -5.85
C PRO A 36 -12.87 -23.71 -7.14
N THR A 37 -11.60 -23.30 -7.25
CA THR A 37 -11.02 -22.90 -8.53
C THR A 37 -10.81 -24.11 -9.42
N THR A 38 -10.70 -23.88 -10.72
CA THR A 38 -10.61 -24.95 -11.74
C THR A 38 -9.20 -25.29 -12.14
N MET A 39 -8.18 -24.66 -11.53
CA MET A 39 -6.77 -24.75 -11.94
C MET A 39 -6.51 -24.24 -13.37
N ARG A 40 -7.45 -23.50 -13.96
CA ARG A 40 -7.22 -22.77 -15.21
C ARG A 40 -6.17 -21.72 -14.99
N GLY A 41 -5.25 -21.60 -15.93
CA GLY A 41 -4.20 -20.60 -15.81
C GLY A 41 -3.02 -21.05 -14.94
N GLN A 42 -2.90 -22.34 -14.60
CA GLN A 42 -1.59 -22.87 -14.22
C GLN A 42 -0.58 -22.23 -15.15
N ALA A 43 0.25 -21.38 -14.60
CA ALA A 43 1.05 -20.37 -15.27
C ALA A 43 1.27 -20.70 -16.75
N VAL A 44 0.80 -19.86 -17.66
CA VAL A 44 0.89 -20.07 -19.13
C VAL A 44 2.27 -20.55 -19.54
N TRP A 45 3.29 -20.18 -18.75
CA TRP A 45 4.67 -20.60 -18.90
C TRP A 45 4.96 -22.05 -18.42
N LEU A 46 4.21 -22.62 -17.48
CA LEU A 46 4.33 -24.05 -17.11
C LEU A 46 3.68 -24.97 -18.15
N ALA A 47 2.57 -24.53 -18.73
CA ALA A 47 1.80 -25.32 -19.69
C ALA A 47 2.42 -25.38 -21.09
N SER A 48 3.19 -24.35 -21.49
CA SER A 48 3.67 -24.25 -22.88
C SER A 48 4.94 -25.02 -23.19
N SER A 49 5.72 -25.44 -22.20
CA SER A 49 6.96 -26.21 -22.42
C SER A 49 7.47 -26.83 -21.13
N PRO A 50 7.03 -28.04 -20.74
CA PRO A 50 7.51 -28.71 -19.52
C PRO A 50 9.03 -28.96 -19.51
N ASP A 51 9.67 -28.97 -20.68
CA ASP A 51 11.10 -29.24 -20.84
C ASP A 51 11.94 -28.03 -21.27
N ARG A 52 11.36 -26.86 -21.45
CA ARG A 52 12.05 -25.62 -21.82
C ARG A 52 11.70 -24.48 -20.90
N LYS A 53 12.69 -23.86 -20.28
CA LYS A 53 12.51 -22.53 -19.69
C LYS A 53 12.04 -21.57 -20.79
N PRO A 54 10.89 -20.89 -20.63
CA PRO A 54 10.49 -19.83 -21.55
C PRO A 54 11.56 -18.75 -21.56
N THR A 55 11.78 -18.11 -22.70
CA THR A 55 12.65 -16.94 -22.75
C THR A 55 12.05 -15.80 -21.92
N GLU A 56 12.90 -14.93 -21.37
CA GLU A 56 12.42 -13.73 -20.64
C GLU A 56 11.38 -12.94 -21.43
N ARG A 57 11.61 -12.80 -22.74
CA ARG A 57 10.67 -12.11 -23.63
C ARG A 57 9.30 -12.82 -23.76
N GLN A 58 9.26 -14.14 -23.70
CA GLN A 58 8.01 -14.90 -23.71
C GLN A 58 7.28 -14.76 -22.39
N LEU A 59 7.98 -14.71 -21.26
CA LEU A 59 7.41 -14.50 -19.95
C LEU A 59 6.82 -13.11 -19.78
N VAL A 60 7.52 -12.10 -20.29
CA VAL A 60 7.04 -10.72 -20.27
C VAL A 60 5.78 -10.58 -21.11
N ARG A 61 5.69 -11.26 -22.25
CA ARG A 61 4.47 -11.29 -23.08
C ARG A 61 3.33 -12.11 -22.46
N ALA A 62 3.64 -13.17 -21.74
CA ALA A 62 2.65 -13.94 -21.00
C ALA A 62 2.09 -13.14 -19.80
N GLY A 63 2.88 -12.24 -19.23
CA GLY A 63 2.45 -11.25 -18.27
C GLY A 63 1.95 -9.97 -18.92
N ASP A 64 1.27 -10.05 -20.07
CA ASP A 64 0.75 -8.90 -20.82
C ASP A 64 0.25 -7.83 -19.85
N LEU A 65 0.84 -6.64 -19.95
CA LEU A 65 0.65 -5.53 -19.03
C LEU A 65 -0.80 -5.11 -18.85
N VAL A 66 -1.68 -5.51 -19.75
CA VAL A 66 -3.10 -5.12 -19.76
C VAL A 66 -4.00 -6.21 -19.20
N ASN A 67 -3.66 -7.48 -19.35
CA ASN A 67 -4.51 -8.60 -18.96
C ASN A 67 -3.71 -9.68 -18.24
N ASN A 68 -4.07 -9.97 -17.00
CA ASN A 68 -3.52 -11.13 -16.31
C ASN A 68 -4.06 -12.41 -16.98
N PRO A 69 -3.20 -13.31 -17.50
CA PRO A 69 -3.64 -14.55 -18.12
C PRO A 69 -4.26 -15.54 -17.13
N ASP A 70 -4.20 -15.28 -15.84
CA ASP A 70 -4.72 -16.11 -14.76
C ASP A 70 -5.89 -15.42 -14.03
N PRO A 71 -7.09 -15.40 -14.59
CA PRO A 71 -8.23 -14.70 -14.01
C PRO A 71 -8.72 -15.30 -12.69
N GLU A 72 -8.46 -16.58 -12.42
CA GLU A 72 -8.80 -17.18 -11.14
C GLU A 72 -7.86 -16.72 -10.02
N TRP A 73 -6.59 -16.58 -10.32
CA TRP A 73 -5.64 -15.97 -9.39
C TRP A 73 -6.05 -14.53 -9.07
N GLU A 74 -6.31 -13.75 -10.09
CA GLU A 74 -6.61 -12.33 -9.95
C GLU A 74 -7.91 -12.05 -9.20
N SER A 75 -8.99 -12.80 -9.54
CA SER A 75 -10.33 -12.50 -9.04
C SER A 75 -10.82 -13.41 -7.90
N GLN A 76 -10.19 -14.55 -7.68
CA GLN A 76 -10.70 -15.56 -6.75
C GLN A 76 -9.71 -16.07 -5.72
N SER A 77 -8.41 -15.72 -5.82
CA SER A 77 -7.44 -16.14 -4.82
C SER A 77 -7.68 -15.45 -3.46
N LEU A 78 -7.30 -16.12 -2.39
CA LEU A 78 -7.30 -15.56 -1.05
C LEU A 78 -5.88 -15.10 -0.69
N PRO A 79 -5.61 -13.78 -0.61
CA PRO A 79 -4.29 -13.27 -0.29
C PRO A 79 -3.99 -13.43 1.20
N ILE A 80 -2.85 -14.02 1.54
CA ILE A 80 -2.29 -14.10 2.90
C ILE A 80 -0.86 -13.57 2.91
N GLY A 81 -0.42 -12.98 4.02
CA GLY A 81 0.94 -12.41 4.09
C GLY A 81 1.30 -11.86 5.47
N ASN A 82 2.58 -11.59 5.66
CA ASN A 82 3.14 -11.05 6.90
C ASN A 82 4.03 -9.81 6.70
N GLY A 83 4.01 -9.21 5.50
CA GLY A 83 4.88 -8.10 5.12
C GLY A 83 6.21 -8.52 4.51
N ASN A 84 6.65 -9.76 4.70
CA ASN A 84 7.88 -10.32 4.14
C ASN A 84 7.60 -11.38 3.06
N ILE A 85 6.84 -12.39 3.41
CA ILE A 85 6.39 -13.42 2.47
C ILE A 85 4.88 -13.38 2.34
N GLY A 86 4.39 -13.70 1.17
CA GLY A 86 2.98 -13.72 0.84
C GLY A 86 2.60 -14.90 -0.03
N GLY A 87 1.33 -15.24 -0.01
CA GLY A 87 0.78 -16.27 -0.88
C GLY A 87 -0.66 -16.02 -1.23
N ASN A 88 -1.09 -16.66 -2.32
CA ASN A 88 -2.47 -16.66 -2.74
C ASN A 88 -2.99 -18.09 -2.75
N VAL A 89 -4.01 -18.35 -1.95
CA VAL A 89 -4.63 -19.66 -1.81
C VAL A 89 -5.74 -19.80 -2.84
N LEU A 90 -5.66 -20.80 -3.72
CA LEU A 90 -6.66 -21.03 -4.77
C LEU A 90 -7.78 -21.98 -4.32
N GLY A 91 -7.49 -22.96 -3.47
CA GLY A 91 -8.49 -23.83 -2.88
C GLY A 91 -9.03 -24.91 -3.80
N SER A 92 -8.28 -25.35 -4.80
CA SER A 92 -8.65 -26.49 -5.64
C SER A 92 -8.67 -27.80 -4.84
N VAL A 93 -9.55 -28.73 -5.18
CA VAL A 93 -9.73 -29.97 -4.43
C VAL A 93 -8.68 -31.02 -4.78
N GLU A 94 -8.48 -31.26 -6.05
CA GLU A 94 -7.56 -32.27 -6.59
C GLU A 94 -6.10 -31.99 -6.27
N ALA A 95 -5.73 -30.71 -6.41
CA ALA A 95 -4.42 -30.22 -6.04
C ALA A 95 -4.56 -28.77 -5.54
N GLU A 96 -4.14 -28.51 -4.30
CA GLU A 96 -4.02 -27.14 -3.83
C GLU A 96 -2.93 -26.42 -4.60
N ARG A 97 -3.20 -25.20 -5.03
CA ARG A 97 -2.24 -24.29 -5.65
C ARG A 97 -2.07 -23.06 -4.79
N ILE A 98 -0.84 -22.70 -4.48
CA ILE A 98 -0.48 -21.50 -3.74
C ILE A 98 0.61 -20.77 -4.50
N THR A 99 0.34 -19.56 -5.01
CA THR A 99 1.40 -18.70 -5.53
C THR A 99 2.17 -18.10 -4.35
N PHE A 100 3.46 -17.86 -4.54
CA PHE A 100 4.33 -17.49 -3.43
C PHE A 100 5.25 -16.33 -3.78
N ASN A 101 5.36 -15.38 -2.87
CA ASN A 101 6.19 -14.19 -3.03
C ASN A 101 7.07 -13.97 -1.80
N GLU A 102 8.25 -13.42 -2.05
CA GLU A 102 9.13 -12.83 -1.06
C GLU A 102 9.33 -11.35 -1.45
N LYS A 103 9.23 -10.45 -0.47
CA LYS A 103 9.14 -8.98 -0.66
C LYS A 103 10.33 -8.38 -1.41
N THR A 104 11.51 -8.94 -1.24
CA THR A 104 12.76 -8.40 -1.77
C THR A 104 13.27 -9.14 -2.99
N LEU A 105 12.54 -10.13 -3.50
CA LEU A 105 12.89 -10.85 -4.72
C LEU A 105 12.58 -9.99 -5.94
N TRP A 106 13.61 -9.33 -6.47
CA TRP A 106 13.51 -8.40 -7.59
C TRP A 106 14.50 -8.73 -8.68
N ARG A 107 14.06 -8.59 -9.92
CA ARG A 107 14.93 -8.62 -11.12
C ARG A 107 15.53 -7.23 -11.33
N GLY A 108 16.62 -7.13 -12.10
CA GLY A 108 17.26 -5.86 -12.41
C GLY A 108 18.20 -5.33 -11.33
N GLY A 109 18.42 -4.04 -11.32
CA GLY A 109 19.32 -3.37 -10.38
C GLY A 109 20.79 -3.36 -10.80
N PRO A 110 21.73 -3.07 -9.87
CA PRO A 110 23.13 -2.80 -10.21
C PRO A 110 23.92 -4.00 -10.71
N ASN A 111 23.51 -5.22 -10.38
CA ASN A 111 24.21 -6.46 -10.77
C ASN A 111 23.60 -7.10 -12.02
N THR A 112 23.18 -6.32 -12.99
CA THR A 112 22.73 -6.84 -14.27
C THR A 112 23.91 -7.19 -15.18
N ALA A 113 23.74 -8.13 -16.12
CA ALA A 113 24.78 -8.60 -17.02
C ALA A 113 25.46 -7.51 -17.89
N ARG A 114 24.97 -6.28 -17.88
CA ARG A 114 25.42 -5.20 -18.77
C ARG A 114 26.16 -4.06 -18.10
N GLY A 115 26.53 -4.16 -16.86
CA GLY A 115 27.41 -3.13 -16.32
C GLY A 115 27.28 -2.84 -14.86
N ALA A 116 28.43 -2.49 -14.32
CA ALA A 116 28.60 -2.24 -12.90
C ALA A 116 27.98 -0.93 -12.44
N SER A 117 27.76 0.05 -13.32
CA SER A 117 27.23 1.33 -12.87
C SER A 117 25.70 1.36 -12.93
N TYR A 118 25.13 1.48 -11.77
CA TYR A 118 23.70 1.61 -11.55
C TYR A 118 23.16 3.00 -11.92
N TYR A 119 24.05 4.01 -11.95
CA TYR A 119 23.70 5.42 -12.27
C TYR A 119 24.15 5.81 -13.66
N TRP A 120 24.11 4.88 -14.62
CA TRP A 120 24.48 5.09 -16.01
C TRP A 120 23.68 6.17 -16.73
N ASP A 121 22.52 6.54 -16.20
CA ASP A 121 21.57 7.47 -16.79
C ASP A 121 21.60 8.86 -16.15
N VAL A 122 21.92 8.99 -14.86
CA VAL A 122 22.02 10.28 -14.16
C VAL A 122 23.27 11.09 -14.50
N ASN A 123 24.11 10.57 -15.37
CA ASN A 123 25.31 11.27 -15.87
C ASN A 123 25.01 12.25 -17.03
N LYS A 124 23.76 12.44 -17.43
CA LYS A 124 23.38 13.35 -18.53
C LYS A 124 23.78 14.80 -18.31
N GLN A 125 23.90 15.25 -17.06
CA GLN A 125 24.29 16.61 -16.72
C GLN A 125 23.38 17.67 -17.38
N SER A 126 22.07 17.46 -17.31
CA SER A 126 21.05 18.30 -17.98
C SER A 126 20.76 19.62 -17.27
N ALA A 127 21.35 19.86 -16.11
CA ALA A 127 21.07 21.04 -15.28
C ALA A 127 21.26 22.38 -16.02
N HIS A 128 22.19 22.45 -16.98
CA HIS A 128 22.43 23.68 -17.77
C HIS A 128 21.25 24.02 -18.68
N VAL A 129 20.41 23.04 -19.07
CA VAL A 129 19.28 23.24 -19.99
C VAL A 129 18.08 23.88 -19.29
N VAL A 130 17.99 23.80 -17.96
CA VAL A 130 16.88 24.40 -17.19
C VAL A 130 16.74 25.88 -17.49
N GLY A 131 17.86 26.62 -17.61
CA GLY A 131 17.86 28.02 -17.97
C GLY A 131 17.31 28.27 -19.37
N GLU A 132 17.68 27.44 -20.34
CA GLU A 132 17.19 27.56 -21.74
C GLU A 132 15.70 27.29 -21.85
N ILE A 133 15.16 26.34 -21.04
CA ILE A 133 13.74 26.07 -20.99
C ILE A 133 12.97 27.26 -20.42
N ARG A 134 13.47 27.86 -19.34
CA ARG A 134 12.89 29.06 -18.72
C ARG A 134 12.92 30.27 -19.68
N ASP A 135 14.00 30.43 -20.44
CA ASP A 135 14.11 31.43 -21.49
C ASP A 135 13.10 31.21 -22.63
N ALA A 136 12.84 29.95 -23.01
CA ALA A 136 11.82 29.58 -23.98
C ALA A 136 10.41 29.97 -23.49
N PHE A 137 10.07 29.64 -22.25
CA PHE A 137 8.80 30.09 -21.65
C PHE A 137 8.69 31.64 -21.63
N THR A 138 9.75 32.35 -21.24
CA THR A 138 9.76 33.83 -21.23
C THR A 138 9.47 34.41 -22.62
N LYS A 139 9.88 33.74 -23.69
CA LYS A 139 9.65 34.13 -25.10
C LYS A 139 8.30 33.64 -25.66
N GLY A 140 7.52 32.87 -24.86
CA GLY A 140 6.28 32.24 -25.31
C GLY A 140 6.50 31.08 -26.29
N ASP A 141 7.70 30.49 -26.33
CA ASP A 141 8.05 29.36 -27.18
C ASP A 141 7.88 28.02 -26.41
N TRP A 142 6.63 27.66 -26.15
CA TRP A 142 6.25 26.46 -25.40
C TRP A 142 6.71 25.19 -26.10
N ALA A 143 6.65 25.15 -27.43
CA ALA A 143 7.09 23.99 -28.19
C ALA A 143 8.58 23.70 -28.00
N LYS A 144 9.40 24.76 -27.97
CA LYS A 144 10.82 24.63 -27.67
C LYS A 144 11.07 24.19 -26.23
N ALA A 145 10.34 24.74 -25.27
CA ALA A 145 10.46 24.35 -23.87
C ALA A 145 10.16 22.85 -23.68
N GLU A 146 9.09 22.35 -24.30
CA GLU A 146 8.74 20.94 -24.28
C GLU A 146 9.80 20.07 -24.97
N GLN A 147 10.27 20.46 -26.17
CA GLN A 147 11.31 19.72 -26.86
C GLN A 147 12.62 19.63 -26.05
N LEU A 148 13.04 20.74 -25.42
CA LEU A 148 14.23 20.77 -24.57
C LEU A 148 14.04 19.86 -23.35
N THR A 149 12.86 19.84 -22.74
CA THR A 149 12.54 18.95 -21.62
C THR A 149 12.62 17.49 -22.05
N ARG A 150 11.94 17.14 -23.14
CA ARG A 150 11.93 15.77 -23.70
C ARG A 150 13.34 15.27 -24.02
N ASN A 151 14.17 16.08 -24.64
CA ASN A 151 15.51 15.68 -25.06
C ASN A 151 16.51 15.52 -23.91
N ASN A 152 16.29 16.16 -22.77
CA ASN A 152 17.28 16.28 -21.71
C ASN A 152 16.86 15.68 -20.37
N PHE A 153 15.58 15.44 -20.11
CA PHE A 153 15.08 14.98 -18.82
C PHE A 153 14.44 13.58 -18.88
N ASN A 154 14.87 12.76 -19.78
CA ASN A 154 14.66 11.31 -19.81
C ASN A 154 16.00 10.59 -19.61
N SER A 155 15.96 9.28 -19.43
CA SER A 155 17.16 8.43 -19.29
C SER A 155 17.35 7.47 -20.46
N VAL A 156 18.34 6.62 -20.36
CA VAL A 156 18.57 5.48 -21.27
C VAL A 156 18.01 4.17 -20.73
N VAL A 157 17.37 4.23 -19.56
CA VAL A 157 16.81 3.03 -18.90
C VAL A 157 15.39 2.82 -19.38
N PRO A 158 15.15 1.80 -20.23
CA PRO A 158 13.84 1.57 -20.79
C PRO A 158 12.88 1.04 -19.71
N TYR A 159 11.64 1.49 -19.79
CA TYR A 159 10.55 0.94 -18.99
C TYR A 159 9.89 -0.24 -19.69
N GLU A 160 9.77 -0.18 -21.01
CA GLU A 160 9.09 -1.19 -21.78
C GLU A 160 9.80 -2.53 -21.79
N ALA A 161 9.01 -3.59 -21.71
CA ALA A 161 9.50 -4.97 -21.65
C ALA A 161 10.21 -5.43 -22.94
N ASP A 162 9.85 -4.85 -24.07
CA ASP A 162 10.37 -5.23 -25.38
C ASP A 162 11.69 -4.51 -25.76
N ALA A 163 12.20 -3.65 -24.89
CA ALA A 163 13.44 -2.96 -25.14
C ALA A 163 14.63 -3.94 -25.11
N GLU A 164 15.70 -3.61 -25.85
CA GLU A 164 16.90 -4.45 -25.92
C GLU A 164 17.59 -4.68 -24.57
N GLU A 165 17.28 -3.82 -23.58
CA GLU A 165 17.78 -3.91 -22.20
C GLU A 165 16.62 -3.92 -21.17
N PRO A 166 15.71 -4.91 -21.24
CA PRO A 166 14.41 -4.84 -20.59
C PRO A 166 14.45 -4.82 -19.06
N PHE A 167 15.58 -5.14 -18.42
CA PHE A 167 15.57 -5.44 -17.00
C PHE A 167 16.59 -4.66 -16.16
N ARG A 168 17.15 -3.57 -16.66
CA ARG A 168 18.05 -2.74 -15.84
C ARG A 168 17.34 -2.11 -14.68
N PHE A 169 16.14 -1.53 -14.91
CA PHE A 169 15.29 -1.02 -13.86
C PHE A 169 14.79 -2.17 -12.99
N GLY A 170 14.38 -3.26 -13.62
CA GLY A 170 13.92 -4.46 -12.95
C GLY A 170 12.42 -4.52 -12.72
N SER A 171 12.03 -5.52 -11.96
CA SER A 171 10.64 -5.83 -11.64
C SER A 171 10.58 -6.65 -10.37
N PHE A 172 9.55 -6.41 -9.55
CA PHE A 172 9.16 -7.40 -8.54
C PHE A 172 8.76 -8.69 -9.24
N THR A 173 9.13 -9.86 -8.67
CA THR A 173 8.90 -11.15 -9.33
C THR A 173 8.36 -12.20 -8.37
N THR A 174 7.67 -13.20 -8.91
CA THR A 174 7.22 -14.36 -8.12
C THR A 174 8.40 -15.18 -7.59
N ALA A 175 8.26 -15.76 -6.40
CA ALA A 175 9.19 -16.81 -5.95
C ALA A 175 8.82 -18.18 -6.52
N GLY A 176 7.61 -18.35 -7.05
CA GLY A 176 7.12 -19.59 -7.65
C GLY A 176 5.77 -20.02 -7.09
N GLU A 177 5.45 -21.28 -7.23
CA GLU A 177 4.16 -21.84 -6.83
C GLU A 177 4.32 -23.19 -6.13
N PHE A 178 3.45 -23.46 -5.17
CA PHE A 178 3.32 -24.76 -4.52
C PHE A 178 2.11 -25.50 -5.04
N TYR A 179 2.30 -26.79 -5.29
CA TYR A 179 1.24 -27.73 -5.65
C TYR A 179 1.19 -28.86 -4.62
N ILE A 180 0.00 -29.12 -4.05
CA ILE A 180 -0.20 -30.18 -3.08
C ILE A 180 -1.32 -31.08 -3.63
N GLU A 181 -0.91 -32.12 -4.35
CA GLU A 181 -1.83 -33.14 -4.89
C GLU A 181 -2.42 -33.93 -3.73
N THR A 182 -3.74 -34.15 -3.78
CA THR A 182 -4.48 -34.77 -2.66
C THR A 182 -5.01 -36.16 -2.99
N GLY A 183 -4.98 -36.56 -4.25
CA GLY A 183 -5.62 -37.79 -4.72
C GLY A 183 -7.17 -37.80 -4.60
N LEU A 184 -7.76 -36.67 -4.21
CA LEU A 184 -9.22 -36.50 -4.14
C LEU A 184 -9.77 -36.01 -5.48
N SER A 185 -11.08 -36.19 -5.66
CA SER A 185 -11.83 -35.62 -6.78
C SER A 185 -12.94 -34.73 -6.25
N SER A 186 -13.17 -33.62 -6.91
CA SER A 186 -14.28 -32.70 -6.64
C SER A 186 -15.64 -33.29 -7.04
N VAL A 187 -15.66 -34.32 -7.87
CA VAL A 187 -16.90 -35.00 -8.27
C VAL A 187 -17.53 -35.70 -7.05
N GLY A 188 -18.78 -35.35 -6.74
CA GLY A 188 -19.52 -35.88 -5.58
C GLY A 188 -19.13 -35.25 -4.24
N MET A 189 -18.33 -34.18 -4.25
CA MET A 189 -18.05 -33.36 -3.07
C MET A 189 -19.27 -32.55 -2.66
N THR A 190 -19.43 -32.29 -1.37
CA THR A 190 -20.52 -31.47 -0.81
C THR A 190 -19.97 -30.48 0.22
N GLY A 191 -20.71 -29.40 0.44
CA GLY A 191 -20.41 -28.44 1.50
C GLY A 191 -19.08 -27.68 1.30
N TYR A 192 -18.65 -27.49 0.06
CA TYR A 192 -17.42 -26.72 -0.20
C TYR A 192 -17.53 -25.30 0.27
N ARG A 193 -16.51 -24.85 1.00
CA ARG A 193 -16.36 -23.48 1.43
C ARG A 193 -14.88 -23.10 1.47
N ARG A 194 -14.54 -21.99 0.85
CA ARG A 194 -13.23 -21.38 0.90
C ARG A 194 -13.39 -19.94 1.42
N GLU A 195 -12.82 -19.64 2.57
CA GLU A 195 -13.01 -18.34 3.24
C GLU A 195 -11.71 -17.69 3.68
N LEU A 196 -11.71 -16.37 3.75
CA LEU A 196 -10.70 -15.56 4.42
C LEU A 196 -11.35 -14.81 5.58
N SER A 197 -10.84 -15.08 6.78
CA SER A 197 -11.21 -14.36 8.00
C SER A 197 -10.27 -13.17 8.19
N LEU A 198 -10.82 -11.97 8.13
CA LEU A 198 -10.05 -10.75 8.41
C LEU A 198 -9.78 -10.59 9.91
N ASP A 199 -10.61 -11.14 10.78
CA ASP A 199 -10.41 -11.07 12.24
C ASP A 199 -9.19 -11.87 12.70
N SER A 200 -8.77 -12.89 11.96
CA SER A 200 -7.68 -13.80 12.33
C SER A 200 -6.57 -13.90 11.29
N ALA A 201 -6.68 -13.23 10.15
CA ALA A 201 -5.80 -13.39 9.00
C ALA A 201 -5.56 -14.86 8.62
N LEU A 202 -6.65 -15.65 8.61
CA LEU A 202 -6.64 -17.08 8.37
C LEU A 202 -7.51 -17.39 7.15
N ALA A 203 -6.92 -18.04 6.15
CA ALA A 203 -7.67 -18.65 5.07
C ALA A 203 -8.01 -20.10 5.40
N LYS A 204 -9.21 -20.54 5.00
CA LYS A 204 -9.70 -21.92 5.21
C LYS A 204 -10.35 -22.47 3.95
N VAL A 205 -10.18 -23.78 3.74
CA VAL A 205 -10.94 -24.57 2.78
C VAL A 205 -11.54 -25.74 3.49
N SER A 206 -12.83 -25.97 3.33
CA SER A 206 -13.53 -27.13 3.91
C SER A 206 -14.51 -27.75 2.95
N PHE A 207 -14.65 -29.07 2.97
CA PHE A 207 -15.60 -29.82 2.17
C PHE A 207 -15.77 -31.24 2.72
N CYS A 208 -16.87 -31.89 2.34
CA CYS A 208 -17.09 -33.32 2.64
C CYS A 208 -16.96 -34.14 1.37
N LYS A 209 -16.18 -35.22 1.42
CA LYS A 209 -16.02 -36.20 0.35
C LYS A 209 -16.11 -37.63 0.91
N ASP A 210 -17.00 -38.45 0.34
CA ASP A 210 -17.20 -39.84 0.74
C ASP A 210 -17.38 -40.04 2.26
N GLY A 211 -18.14 -39.13 2.90
CA GLY A 211 -18.41 -39.12 4.35
C GLY A 211 -17.24 -38.67 5.22
N VAL A 212 -16.15 -38.19 4.63
CA VAL A 212 -15.01 -37.64 5.37
C VAL A 212 -15.04 -36.13 5.23
N GLN A 213 -14.99 -35.39 6.34
CA GLN A 213 -14.82 -33.94 6.35
C GLN A 213 -13.33 -33.62 6.22
N TYR A 214 -12.97 -32.83 5.23
CA TYR A 214 -11.62 -32.31 5.01
C TYR A 214 -11.58 -30.85 5.37
N GLU A 215 -10.49 -30.42 6.02
CA GLU A 215 -10.21 -29.03 6.37
C GLU A 215 -8.76 -28.70 6.01
N ARG A 216 -8.56 -27.51 5.44
CA ARG A 216 -7.25 -26.93 5.19
C ARG A 216 -7.22 -25.52 5.77
N GLU A 217 -6.12 -25.15 6.42
CA GLU A 217 -5.92 -23.85 7.04
C GLU A 217 -4.59 -23.25 6.58
N TYR A 218 -4.59 -21.94 6.32
CA TYR A 218 -3.43 -21.25 5.76
C TYR A 218 -3.27 -19.90 6.45
N PHE A 219 -2.08 -19.63 6.96
CA PHE A 219 -1.71 -18.31 7.47
C PHE A 219 -0.22 -18.05 7.29
N VAL A 220 0.19 -16.77 7.33
CA VAL A 220 1.60 -16.38 7.34
C VAL A 220 1.91 -15.67 8.64
N SER A 221 2.69 -16.33 9.49
CA SER A 221 3.08 -15.79 10.79
C SER A 221 4.16 -14.73 10.63
N HIS A 222 3.92 -13.53 11.15
CA HIS A 222 4.95 -12.49 11.22
C HIS A 222 6.02 -12.82 12.28
N PRO A 223 5.67 -13.22 13.52
CA PRO A 223 6.68 -13.56 14.54
C PRO A 223 7.57 -14.75 14.19
N ALA A 224 7.04 -15.74 13.46
CA ALA A 224 7.80 -16.92 13.05
C ALA A 224 8.42 -16.78 11.65
N ASN A 225 7.97 -15.84 10.85
CA ASN A 225 8.31 -15.63 9.45
C ASN A 225 8.19 -16.90 8.59
N VAL A 226 7.08 -17.62 8.78
CA VAL A 226 6.73 -18.83 8.01
C VAL A 226 5.28 -18.77 7.55
N MET A 227 5.01 -19.35 6.40
CA MET A 227 3.68 -19.74 5.97
C MET A 227 3.40 -21.14 6.53
N ALA A 228 2.28 -21.32 7.21
CA ALA A 228 1.80 -22.60 7.70
C ALA A 228 0.59 -23.02 6.87
N VAL A 229 0.65 -24.25 6.32
CA VAL A 229 -0.40 -24.85 5.51
C VAL A 229 -0.79 -26.20 6.14
N ARG A 230 -1.95 -26.27 6.76
CA ARG A 230 -2.42 -27.43 7.47
C ARG A 230 -3.48 -28.18 6.67
N PHE A 231 -3.35 -29.49 6.60
CA PHE A 231 -4.34 -30.42 6.05
C PHE A 231 -4.79 -31.37 7.15
N ALA A 232 -6.09 -31.49 7.37
CA ALA A 232 -6.70 -32.38 8.35
C ALA A 232 -7.96 -33.06 7.80
N ALA A 233 -8.32 -34.18 8.39
CA ALA A 233 -9.55 -34.90 8.08
C ALA A 233 -10.25 -35.41 9.34
N SER A 234 -11.57 -35.59 9.25
CA SER A 234 -12.36 -36.13 10.36
C SER A 234 -12.10 -37.62 10.68
N GLN A 235 -11.39 -38.32 9.80
CA GLN A 235 -10.99 -39.72 9.97
C GLN A 235 -9.47 -39.84 9.86
N ARG A 236 -8.91 -40.77 10.67
CA ARG A 236 -7.47 -41.02 10.69
C ARG A 236 -6.96 -41.62 9.39
N GLY A 237 -5.68 -41.36 9.07
CA GLY A 237 -5.00 -41.90 7.89
C GLY A 237 -5.57 -41.45 6.57
N LYS A 238 -6.26 -40.31 6.51
CA LYS A 238 -6.89 -39.80 5.30
C LYS A 238 -6.08 -38.74 4.55
N GLN A 239 -4.92 -38.32 5.07
CA GLN A 239 -4.04 -37.41 4.36
C GLN A 239 -3.00 -38.21 3.58
N ASN A 240 -3.22 -38.23 2.25
CA ASN A 240 -2.28 -38.76 1.27
C ASN A 240 -1.96 -37.67 0.29
N LEU A 241 -0.77 -37.04 0.44
CA LEU A 241 -0.43 -35.79 -0.22
C LEU A 241 0.90 -35.91 -0.95
N VAL A 242 1.01 -35.23 -2.11
CA VAL A 242 2.29 -35.03 -2.79
C VAL A 242 2.52 -33.53 -2.94
N PHE A 243 3.48 -33.02 -2.19
CA PHE A 243 3.90 -31.62 -2.27
C PHE A 243 4.99 -31.47 -3.31
N SER A 244 4.85 -30.51 -4.20
CA SER A 244 5.87 -30.09 -5.16
C SER A 244 5.96 -28.57 -5.21
N TYR A 245 7.15 -28.08 -5.54
CA TYR A 245 7.44 -26.67 -5.73
C TYR A 245 7.88 -26.41 -7.16
N ALA A 246 7.21 -25.49 -7.83
CA ALA A 246 7.58 -24.94 -9.12
C ALA A 246 8.26 -23.58 -8.90
N PRO A 247 9.58 -23.49 -8.96
CA PRO A 247 10.31 -22.26 -8.66
C PRO A 247 10.14 -21.22 -9.77
N ASN A 248 10.57 -20.00 -9.48
CA ASN A 248 10.66 -18.94 -10.49
C ASN A 248 11.42 -19.44 -11.74
N PRO A 249 10.81 -19.37 -12.94
CA PRO A 249 11.38 -20.00 -14.15
C PRO A 249 12.63 -19.28 -14.70
N VAL A 250 12.87 -18.01 -14.32
CA VAL A 250 14.09 -17.27 -14.69
C VAL A 250 15.11 -17.28 -13.56
N SER A 251 15.18 -18.39 -12.85
CA SER A 251 16.20 -18.65 -11.85
C SER A 251 16.93 -19.94 -12.11
N THR A 252 18.22 -19.96 -11.76
CA THR A 252 19.05 -21.15 -11.78
C THR A 252 19.33 -21.59 -10.35
N GLY A 253 18.99 -22.83 -10.04
CA GLY A 253 19.14 -23.35 -8.67
C GLY A 253 19.08 -24.84 -8.59
N GLU A 254 19.12 -25.35 -7.37
CA GLU A 254 19.10 -26.77 -7.06
C GLU A 254 18.07 -27.06 -5.96
N MET A 255 17.19 -28.03 -6.22
CA MET A 255 16.30 -28.60 -5.22
C MET A 255 17.02 -29.70 -4.44
N LYS A 256 17.22 -29.48 -3.16
CA LYS A 256 17.89 -30.43 -2.25
C LYS A 256 16.91 -31.00 -1.25
N ALA A 257 17.08 -32.29 -0.99
CA ALA A 257 16.51 -32.93 0.19
C ALA A 257 17.20 -32.37 1.45
N ASP A 258 16.38 -32.00 2.45
CA ASP A 258 16.85 -31.58 3.77
C ASP A 258 16.28 -32.51 4.84
N GLY A 259 16.85 -33.74 4.86
CA GLY A 259 16.27 -34.88 5.60
C GLY A 259 15.13 -35.58 4.84
N ALA A 260 14.36 -36.41 5.54
CA ALA A 260 13.25 -37.17 4.95
C ALA A 260 11.97 -36.33 4.75
N ASP A 261 11.86 -35.23 5.47
CA ASP A 261 10.63 -34.44 5.63
C ASP A 261 10.74 -32.99 5.17
N ALA A 262 11.85 -32.61 4.56
CA ALA A 262 12.06 -31.24 4.10
C ALA A 262 12.75 -31.13 2.74
N LEU A 263 12.49 -29.98 2.07
CA LEU A 263 13.10 -29.56 0.81
C LEU A 263 13.72 -28.18 0.98
N CYS A 264 14.81 -27.94 0.25
CA CYS A 264 15.43 -26.64 0.14
C CYS A 264 15.69 -26.32 -1.33
N TRP A 265 15.18 -25.21 -1.81
CA TRP A 265 15.55 -24.61 -3.08
C TRP A 265 16.54 -23.49 -2.81
N LEU A 266 17.76 -23.62 -3.33
CA LEU A 266 18.79 -22.59 -3.32
C LEU A 266 19.05 -22.15 -4.75
N ALA A 267 18.85 -20.88 -5.03
CA ALA A 267 18.89 -20.38 -6.38
C ALA A 267 19.39 -18.93 -6.47
N ARG A 268 19.59 -18.51 -7.69
CA ARG A 268 19.83 -17.13 -8.07
C ARG A 268 18.99 -16.76 -9.28
N LEU A 269 18.54 -15.51 -9.35
CA LEU A 269 17.92 -14.97 -10.56
C LEU A 269 18.94 -14.88 -11.69
N ASP A 270 18.51 -15.19 -12.91
CA ASP A 270 19.43 -15.29 -14.06
C ASP A 270 19.96 -13.92 -14.52
N ASN A 271 19.21 -12.82 -14.32
CA ASN A 271 19.57 -11.51 -14.84
C ASN A 271 20.43 -10.63 -13.92
N ASN A 272 20.34 -10.81 -12.60
CA ASN A 272 21.07 -9.98 -11.63
C ASN A 272 21.83 -10.80 -10.58
N ALA A 273 21.75 -12.13 -10.68
CA ALA A 273 22.38 -13.08 -9.76
C ALA A 273 21.97 -12.93 -8.28
N MET A 274 20.86 -12.26 -8.00
CA MET A 274 20.28 -12.18 -6.65
C MET A 274 20.04 -13.59 -6.13
N GLN A 275 20.62 -13.92 -4.98
CA GLN A 275 20.44 -15.22 -4.36
C GLN A 275 19.16 -15.24 -3.52
N TYR A 276 18.48 -16.38 -3.53
CA TYR A 276 17.33 -16.61 -2.66
C TYR A 276 17.22 -18.08 -2.26
N ALA A 277 16.57 -18.29 -1.13
CA ALA A 277 16.27 -19.60 -0.61
C ALA A 277 14.77 -19.75 -0.33
N VAL A 278 14.21 -20.92 -0.68
CA VAL A 278 12.87 -21.34 -0.25
C VAL A 278 13.02 -22.69 0.46
N ARG A 279 12.50 -22.78 1.70
CA ARG A 279 12.52 -24.01 2.48
C ARG A 279 11.12 -24.45 2.83
N ILE A 280 10.93 -25.76 2.72
CA ILE A 280 9.65 -26.42 2.99
C ILE A 280 9.90 -27.59 3.92
N LYS A 281 9.10 -27.73 4.98
CA LYS A 281 9.11 -28.87 5.88
C LYS A 281 7.69 -29.39 6.08
N ALA A 282 7.52 -30.71 5.96
CA ALA A 282 6.28 -31.40 6.31
C ALA A 282 6.37 -31.94 7.74
N VAL A 283 5.39 -31.57 8.57
CA VAL A 283 5.23 -32.08 9.93
C VAL A 283 3.92 -32.89 9.96
N ALA A 284 4.04 -34.22 9.96
CA ALA A 284 2.90 -35.11 9.94
C ALA A 284 2.58 -35.66 11.33
N LYS A 285 1.29 -35.85 11.60
CA LYS A 285 0.78 -36.55 12.75
C LYS A 285 0.21 -37.87 12.28
N GLY A 286 0.86 -38.97 12.66
CA GLY A 286 0.58 -40.29 12.08
C GLY A 286 1.15 -40.42 10.65
N GLY A 287 1.07 -41.63 10.11
CA GLY A 287 1.53 -41.89 8.73
C GLY A 287 3.04 -41.78 8.53
N GLU A 288 3.45 -41.64 7.28
CA GLU A 288 4.84 -41.53 6.86
C GLU A 288 5.09 -40.33 5.95
N VAL A 289 6.26 -39.70 6.10
CA VAL A 289 6.74 -38.65 5.19
C VAL A 289 8.01 -39.13 4.52
N SER A 290 8.11 -38.96 3.21
CA SER A 290 9.30 -39.30 2.44
C SER A 290 9.61 -38.20 1.44
N ASN A 291 10.88 -38.10 1.06
CA ASN A 291 11.41 -37.15 0.11
C ASN A 291 12.07 -37.90 -1.04
N ALA A 292 11.57 -37.72 -2.25
CA ALA A 292 12.13 -38.31 -3.45
C ALA A 292 11.88 -37.42 -4.66
N GLY A 293 12.89 -37.22 -5.49
CA GLY A 293 12.76 -36.48 -6.75
C GLY A 293 12.34 -35.03 -6.57
N GLY A 294 12.71 -34.38 -5.47
CA GLY A 294 12.34 -32.99 -5.19
C GLY A 294 10.88 -32.82 -4.76
N LYS A 295 10.22 -33.88 -4.32
CA LYS A 295 8.84 -33.87 -3.82
C LYS A 295 8.77 -34.46 -2.42
N LEU A 296 7.87 -33.94 -1.58
CA LEU A 296 7.49 -34.55 -0.31
C LEU A 296 6.23 -35.37 -0.50
N THR A 297 6.29 -36.65 -0.14
CA THR A 297 5.14 -37.54 -0.18
C THR A 297 4.73 -37.89 1.25
N VAL A 298 3.46 -37.68 1.56
CA VAL A 298 2.84 -38.04 2.83
C VAL A 298 1.85 -39.18 2.58
N LYS A 299 1.91 -40.22 3.39
CA LYS A 299 0.99 -41.37 3.32
C LYS A 299 0.33 -41.62 4.67
N ASP A 300 -0.99 -41.87 4.65
CA ASP A 300 -1.80 -42.32 5.76
C ASP A 300 -1.66 -41.47 7.03
N ALA A 301 -1.43 -40.14 6.88
CA ALA A 301 -1.35 -39.24 8.01
C ALA A 301 -2.76 -38.82 8.49
N ASP A 302 -2.88 -38.53 9.78
CA ASP A 302 -4.09 -37.93 10.37
C ASP A 302 -4.17 -36.42 10.06
N GLU A 303 -3.03 -35.78 10.13
CA GLU A 303 -2.85 -34.33 9.92
C GLU A 303 -1.45 -34.06 9.38
N VAL A 304 -1.32 -33.04 8.54
CA VAL A 304 -0.03 -32.56 8.02
C VAL A 304 0.02 -31.04 8.08
N VAL A 305 1.14 -30.50 8.52
CA VAL A 305 1.45 -29.07 8.44
C VAL A 305 2.69 -28.89 7.58
N PHE A 306 2.56 -28.16 6.46
CA PHE A 306 3.71 -27.68 5.71
C PHE A 306 4.10 -26.32 6.26
N LEU A 307 5.36 -26.18 6.68
CA LEU A 307 5.99 -24.92 7.06
C LEU A 307 6.88 -24.47 5.92
N ILE A 308 6.67 -23.24 5.47
CA ILE A 308 7.33 -22.68 4.27
C ILE A 308 7.90 -21.33 4.64
N THR A 309 9.15 -21.07 4.25
CA THR A 309 9.78 -19.76 4.40
C THR A 309 10.69 -19.43 3.23
N ALA A 310 10.94 -18.14 3.01
CA ALA A 310 11.88 -17.67 2.00
C ALA A 310 12.59 -16.41 2.44
N ASP A 311 13.76 -16.18 1.87
CA ASP A 311 14.55 -14.96 2.03
C ASP A 311 15.46 -14.78 0.80
N THR A 312 15.95 -13.53 0.62
CA THR A 312 16.92 -13.17 -0.42
C THR A 312 18.23 -12.71 0.20
N ASP A 313 19.25 -12.51 -0.62
CA ASP A 313 20.51 -11.89 -0.16
C ASP A 313 20.45 -10.36 -0.10
N TYR A 314 19.27 -9.77 -0.36
CA TYR A 314 19.05 -8.33 -0.33
C TYR A 314 19.24 -7.74 1.07
N LYS A 315 19.95 -6.61 1.11
CA LYS A 315 20.08 -5.78 2.29
C LYS A 315 19.89 -4.31 1.90
N PRO A 316 18.95 -3.59 2.51
CA PRO A 316 18.82 -2.16 2.29
C PRO A 316 20.16 -1.44 2.53
N ASN A 317 20.56 -0.58 1.60
CA ASN A 317 21.76 0.22 1.73
C ASN A 317 21.42 1.71 1.59
N TYR A 318 21.73 2.47 2.62
CA TYR A 318 21.43 3.92 2.68
C TYR A 318 22.61 4.79 2.23
N ASP A 319 23.77 4.16 1.98
CA ASP A 319 24.99 4.81 1.50
C ASP A 319 25.72 3.96 0.46
N PRO A 320 25.04 3.55 -0.66
CA PRO A 320 25.60 2.63 -1.63
C PRO A 320 26.81 3.22 -2.36
N ASP A 321 27.84 2.38 -2.59
CA ASP A 321 28.86 2.65 -3.59
C ASP A 321 28.24 2.37 -4.97
N PHE A 322 28.17 3.38 -5.81
CA PHE A 322 27.55 3.30 -7.13
C PHE A 322 28.30 2.45 -8.14
N ASN A 323 29.55 2.10 -7.84
CA ASN A 323 30.37 1.21 -8.66
C ASN A 323 30.38 -0.24 -8.17
N ASP A 324 29.79 -0.52 -7.02
CA ASP A 324 29.70 -1.85 -6.46
C ASP A 324 28.41 -2.56 -6.91
N PRO A 325 28.48 -3.57 -7.78
CA PRO A 325 27.31 -4.35 -8.19
C PRO A 325 26.66 -5.11 -7.02
N LYS A 326 27.37 -5.25 -5.89
CA LYS A 326 26.89 -5.92 -4.67
C LYS A 326 26.45 -4.94 -3.58
N ALA A 327 26.25 -3.67 -3.93
CA ALA A 327 25.89 -2.63 -2.96
C ALA A 327 24.67 -2.96 -2.09
N TYR A 328 23.78 -3.83 -2.55
CA TYR A 328 22.57 -4.26 -1.86
C TYR A 328 22.57 -5.74 -1.44
N VAL A 329 23.75 -6.38 -1.39
CA VAL A 329 23.91 -7.77 -0.93
C VAL A 329 24.48 -7.78 0.48
N GLY A 330 23.91 -8.57 1.37
CA GLY A 330 24.40 -8.63 2.75
C GLY A 330 23.65 -9.58 3.68
N VAL A 331 22.75 -10.41 3.14
CA VAL A 331 22.05 -11.47 3.87
C VAL A 331 22.51 -12.83 3.30
N ASP A 332 22.58 -13.86 4.16
CA ASP A 332 22.72 -15.26 3.73
C ASP A 332 21.34 -15.92 3.79
N PRO A 333 20.61 -15.99 2.67
CA PRO A 333 19.25 -16.52 2.66
C PRO A 333 19.20 -18.02 3.02
N ALA A 334 20.27 -18.77 2.76
CA ALA A 334 20.32 -20.18 3.13
C ALA A 334 20.37 -20.35 4.65
N GLN A 335 21.16 -19.55 5.35
CA GLN A 335 21.25 -19.59 6.82
C GLN A 335 19.98 -19.03 7.46
N THR A 336 19.50 -17.87 6.99
CA THR A 336 18.32 -17.21 7.54
C THR A 336 17.10 -18.11 7.48
N THR A 337 16.81 -18.72 6.31
CA THR A 337 15.67 -19.62 6.14
C THR A 337 15.80 -20.90 6.94
N THR A 338 17.05 -21.42 7.16
CA THR A 338 17.29 -22.55 8.07
C THR A 338 16.89 -22.22 9.50
N ASP A 339 17.32 -21.06 9.98
CA ASP A 339 17.06 -20.64 11.36
C ASP A 339 15.57 -20.38 11.61
N TRP A 340 14.87 -19.74 10.67
CA TRP A 340 13.43 -19.49 10.77
C TRP A 340 12.64 -20.80 10.78
N LEU A 341 12.93 -21.70 9.83
CA LEU A 341 12.25 -22.99 9.74
C LEU A 341 12.48 -23.85 10.97
N ALA A 342 13.72 -23.93 11.49
CA ALA A 342 14.05 -24.68 12.69
C ALA A 342 13.30 -24.16 13.93
N LYS A 343 13.24 -22.84 14.11
CA LYS A 343 12.49 -22.18 15.19
C LYS A 343 10.99 -22.45 15.09
N ALA A 344 10.44 -22.41 13.88
CA ALA A 344 9.02 -22.68 13.65
C ALA A 344 8.68 -24.16 13.88
N ALA A 345 9.49 -25.07 13.35
CA ALA A 345 9.29 -26.53 13.49
C ALA A 345 9.42 -27.05 14.93
N ALA A 346 10.05 -26.30 15.82
CA ALA A 346 10.10 -26.60 17.25
C ALA A 346 8.80 -26.28 18.00
N LYS A 347 7.83 -25.64 17.34
CA LYS A 347 6.51 -25.26 17.88
C LYS A 347 5.43 -26.15 17.26
N ASP A 348 4.39 -26.48 18.01
CA ASP A 348 3.22 -27.11 17.42
C ASP A 348 2.36 -26.11 16.63
N TYR A 349 1.45 -26.63 15.81
CA TYR A 349 0.57 -25.81 14.98
C TYR A 349 -0.29 -24.84 15.80
N ALA A 350 -0.82 -25.29 16.93
CA ALA A 350 -1.69 -24.48 17.79
C ALA A 350 -0.90 -23.31 18.39
N TYR A 351 0.36 -23.51 18.75
CA TYR A 351 1.22 -22.44 19.22
C TYR A 351 1.50 -21.40 18.12
N LEU A 352 1.87 -21.87 16.92
CA LEU A 352 2.12 -20.98 15.77
C LEU A 352 0.88 -20.16 15.40
N LEU A 353 -0.30 -20.79 15.39
CA LEU A 353 -1.56 -20.11 15.13
C LEU A 353 -1.90 -19.06 16.19
N ASN A 354 -1.71 -19.38 17.47
CA ASN A 354 -1.96 -18.45 18.57
C ASN A 354 -0.98 -17.25 18.55
N GLU A 355 0.30 -17.49 18.24
CA GLU A 355 1.32 -16.44 18.12
C GLU A 355 0.99 -15.52 16.94
N HIS A 356 0.62 -16.08 15.80
CA HIS A 356 0.14 -15.35 14.63
C HIS A 356 -1.08 -14.48 14.96
N TYR A 357 -2.09 -15.08 15.60
CA TYR A 357 -3.31 -14.38 15.98
C TYR A 357 -3.03 -13.25 16.98
N ALA A 358 -2.17 -13.45 17.96
CA ALA A 358 -1.83 -12.43 18.94
C ALA A 358 -1.16 -11.19 18.29
N ASP A 359 -0.17 -11.42 17.41
CA ASP A 359 0.49 -10.34 16.68
C ASP A 359 -0.48 -9.59 15.75
N TYR A 360 -1.19 -10.32 14.91
CA TYR A 360 -2.10 -9.73 13.94
C TYR A 360 -3.26 -8.97 14.58
N SER A 361 -3.91 -9.60 15.58
CA SER A 361 -5.11 -9.04 16.21
C SER A 361 -4.82 -7.80 17.04
N GLU A 362 -3.61 -7.63 17.54
CA GLU A 362 -3.18 -6.39 18.21
C GLU A 362 -3.31 -5.19 17.27
N LEU A 363 -2.92 -5.33 16.01
CA LEU A 363 -3.03 -4.29 14.99
C LEU A 363 -4.46 -4.16 14.46
N PHE A 364 -5.04 -5.28 14.06
CA PHE A 364 -6.34 -5.26 13.37
C PHE A 364 -7.49 -4.78 14.26
N ASN A 365 -7.48 -5.16 15.54
CA ASN A 365 -8.56 -4.80 16.48
C ASN A 365 -8.51 -3.33 16.97
N ARG A 366 -7.50 -2.55 16.61
CA ARG A 366 -7.40 -1.14 17.01
C ARG A 366 -8.54 -0.29 16.45
N VAL A 367 -9.03 -0.62 15.26
CA VAL A 367 -10.13 0.11 14.60
C VAL A 367 -11.22 -0.85 14.16
N ARG A 368 -12.47 -0.48 14.46
CA ARG A 368 -13.65 -1.22 14.05
C ARG A 368 -14.72 -0.26 13.55
N LEU A 369 -15.29 -0.55 12.39
CA LEU A 369 -16.40 0.16 11.79
C LEU A 369 -17.65 -0.71 11.81
N ASN A 370 -18.79 -0.13 12.21
CA ASN A 370 -20.12 -0.71 12.05
C ASN A 370 -21.03 0.30 11.38
N ILE A 371 -21.74 -0.14 10.35
CA ILE A 371 -22.65 0.70 9.55
C ILE A 371 -24.04 0.06 9.61
N ASN A 372 -25.05 0.85 10.01
CA ASN A 372 -26.46 0.48 10.00
C ASN A 372 -26.76 -0.85 10.70
N ASN A 373 -25.99 -1.17 11.77
CA ASN A 373 -26.09 -2.45 12.51
C ASN A 373 -26.09 -3.69 11.61
N ALA A 374 -25.30 -3.65 10.53
CA ALA A 374 -25.13 -4.77 9.61
C ALA A 374 -24.77 -6.05 10.37
N THR A 375 -25.62 -7.07 10.29
CA THR A 375 -25.53 -8.30 11.08
C THR A 375 -24.91 -9.45 10.28
N VAL A 376 -24.54 -10.50 11.01
CA VAL A 376 -23.97 -11.75 10.46
C VAL A 376 -24.92 -12.44 9.48
N GLU A 377 -26.22 -12.26 9.60
CA GLU A 377 -27.21 -12.87 8.74
C GLU A 377 -27.04 -12.51 7.27
N THR A 378 -26.56 -11.28 7.00
CA THR A 378 -26.18 -10.87 5.66
C THR A 378 -24.79 -11.38 5.25
N ALA A 379 -23.96 -11.86 6.19
CA ALA A 379 -22.61 -12.36 5.93
C ALA A 379 -22.57 -13.78 5.33
N ASP A 380 -23.68 -14.47 5.25
CA ASP A 380 -23.71 -15.89 4.83
C ASP A 380 -23.92 -16.08 3.30
N LEU A 381 -23.63 -15.07 2.51
CA LEU A 381 -23.59 -15.17 1.05
C LEU A 381 -22.15 -15.21 0.53
N PRO A 382 -21.84 -16.03 -0.49
CA PRO A 382 -20.57 -15.98 -1.20
C PRO A 382 -20.27 -14.57 -1.70
N VAL A 383 -19.02 -14.13 -1.60
CA VAL A 383 -18.63 -12.75 -1.89
C VAL A 383 -18.94 -12.33 -3.33
N ASN A 384 -18.72 -13.20 -4.29
CA ASN A 384 -19.03 -12.95 -5.70
C ASN A 384 -20.53 -12.68 -5.93
N ARG A 385 -21.41 -13.43 -5.26
CA ARG A 385 -22.86 -13.19 -5.32
C ARG A 385 -23.27 -11.91 -4.62
N ARG A 386 -22.60 -11.57 -3.54
CA ARG A 386 -22.80 -10.34 -2.78
C ARG A 386 -22.43 -9.12 -3.61
N LEU A 387 -21.23 -9.15 -4.25
CA LEU A 387 -20.79 -8.08 -5.16
C LEU A 387 -21.71 -7.93 -6.37
N GLU A 388 -22.15 -9.02 -6.95
CA GLU A 388 -23.09 -8.97 -8.08
C GLU A 388 -24.42 -8.31 -7.66
N ALA A 389 -24.97 -8.65 -6.50
CA ALA A 389 -26.15 -8.00 -5.97
C ALA A 389 -25.93 -6.50 -5.71
N TYR A 390 -24.75 -6.12 -5.22
CA TYR A 390 -24.37 -4.73 -4.99
C TYR A 390 -24.22 -3.96 -6.32
N ARG A 391 -23.64 -4.57 -7.35
CA ARG A 391 -23.57 -4.03 -8.73
C ARG A 391 -24.95 -3.76 -9.30
N GLN A 392 -25.92 -4.60 -8.96
CA GLN A 392 -27.35 -4.43 -9.34
C GLN A 392 -28.10 -3.40 -8.48
N GLY A 393 -27.42 -2.69 -7.58
CA GLY A 393 -27.98 -1.62 -6.77
C GLY A 393 -28.63 -2.05 -5.43
N LYS A 394 -28.42 -3.30 -4.98
CA LYS A 394 -28.87 -3.73 -3.65
C LYS A 394 -27.88 -3.25 -2.57
N PRO A 395 -28.30 -2.44 -1.59
CA PRO A 395 -27.42 -2.00 -0.52
C PRO A 395 -26.88 -3.19 0.28
N ASP A 396 -25.59 -3.15 0.62
CA ASP A 396 -24.95 -4.15 1.48
C ASP A 396 -23.95 -3.47 2.44
N TYR A 397 -24.43 -3.02 3.58
CA TYR A 397 -23.60 -2.33 4.56
C TYR A 397 -22.55 -3.25 5.22
N TYR A 398 -22.78 -4.57 5.20
CA TYR A 398 -21.74 -5.50 5.63
C TYR A 398 -20.59 -5.55 4.64
N LEU A 399 -20.87 -5.54 3.34
CA LEU A 399 -19.84 -5.48 2.30
C LEU A 399 -19.04 -4.17 2.39
N GLU A 400 -19.72 -3.04 2.63
CA GLU A 400 -19.07 -1.74 2.78
C GLU A 400 -18.10 -1.72 3.96
N GLN A 401 -18.51 -2.19 5.14
CA GLN A 401 -17.63 -2.27 6.30
C GLN A 401 -16.56 -3.35 6.15
N LEU A 402 -16.83 -4.44 5.46
CA LEU A 402 -15.87 -5.49 5.15
C LEU A 402 -14.76 -4.94 4.24
N TYR A 403 -15.10 -4.20 3.18
CA TYR A 403 -14.14 -3.60 2.25
C TYR A 403 -13.25 -2.56 2.96
N TYR A 404 -13.83 -1.73 3.82
CA TYR A 404 -13.07 -0.83 4.68
C TYR A 404 -12.02 -1.56 5.52
N GLN A 405 -12.41 -2.65 6.18
CA GLN A 405 -11.49 -3.43 7.01
C GLN A 405 -10.53 -4.28 6.18
N PHE A 406 -10.90 -4.62 4.93
CA PHE A 406 -10.03 -5.36 4.02
C PHE A 406 -8.79 -4.54 3.62
N GLY A 407 -8.91 -3.23 3.37
CA GLY A 407 -7.74 -2.39 3.14
C GLY A 407 -6.79 -2.38 4.35
N ARG A 408 -7.29 -2.37 5.58
CA ARG A 408 -6.46 -2.52 6.78
C ARG A 408 -5.80 -3.89 6.86
N TYR A 409 -6.53 -4.96 6.56
CA TYR A 409 -5.99 -6.31 6.45
C TYR A 409 -4.84 -6.39 5.44
N LEU A 410 -5.05 -5.87 4.24
CA LEU A 410 -4.05 -5.87 3.18
C LEU A 410 -2.78 -5.11 3.58
N LEU A 411 -2.91 -3.97 4.25
CA LEU A 411 -1.75 -3.20 4.73
C LEU A 411 -0.96 -3.97 5.80
N ILE A 412 -1.62 -4.56 6.80
CA ILE A 412 -0.97 -5.37 7.84
C ILE A 412 -0.25 -6.59 7.22
N SER A 413 -0.87 -7.20 6.19
CA SER A 413 -0.34 -8.38 5.53
C SER A 413 0.77 -8.11 4.53
N SER A 414 0.91 -6.87 4.03
CA SER A 414 1.87 -6.51 2.99
C SER A 414 2.96 -5.52 3.43
N SER A 415 2.84 -4.89 4.60
CA SER A 415 3.75 -3.83 5.05
C SER A 415 4.00 -3.89 6.55
N ARG A 416 5.19 -4.36 6.95
CA ARG A 416 5.63 -4.49 8.34
C ARG A 416 6.99 -3.84 8.52
N ALA A 417 7.27 -3.33 9.72
CA ALA A 417 8.30 -2.35 10.04
C ALA A 417 9.71 -2.61 9.48
N ASP A 418 10.16 -3.84 9.42
CA ASP A 418 11.54 -4.19 9.14
C ASP A 418 11.81 -4.52 7.66
N ASN A 419 10.88 -4.19 6.75
CA ASN A 419 10.99 -4.54 5.34
C ASN A 419 10.72 -3.35 4.41
N MET A 420 10.59 -3.62 3.10
CA MET A 420 10.22 -2.65 2.05
C MET A 420 8.70 -2.42 2.02
N PRO A 421 8.23 -1.30 1.47
CA PRO A 421 6.81 -0.96 1.44
C PRO A 421 5.97 -1.88 0.55
N ALA A 422 4.66 -1.76 0.64
CA ALA A 422 3.73 -2.33 -0.33
C ALA A 422 3.97 -1.68 -1.71
N ASN A 423 4.25 -2.51 -2.73
CA ASN A 423 4.38 -2.08 -4.12
C ASN A 423 3.00 -1.94 -4.80
N LEU A 424 2.93 -1.77 -6.12
CA LEU A 424 1.67 -1.64 -6.88
C LEU A 424 0.69 -2.81 -6.66
N GLN A 425 1.16 -4.00 -6.31
CA GLN A 425 0.34 -5.17 -5.97
C GLN A 425 0.53 -5.60 -4.50
N GLY A 426 1.07 -4.71 -3.67
CA GLY A 426 1.30 -4.97 -2.24
C GLY A 426 2.45 -5.92 -1.99
N LEU A 427 2.16 -7.22 -2.02
CA LEU A 427 3.11 -8.31 -1.80
C LEU A 427 2.82 -9.48 -2.76
N TRP A 428 1.72 -9.43 -3.50
CA TRP A 428 1.19 -10.58 -4.24
C TRP A 428 1.38 -10.42 -5.74
N HIS A 429 2.04 -11.40 -6.35
CA HIS A 429 2.23 -11.48 -7.79
C HIS A 429 2.44 -12.94 -8.21
N ASN A 430 1.96 -13.30 -9.39
CA ASN A 430 1.99 -14.68 -9.87
C ASN A 430 2.84 -14.89 -11.13
N ASN A 431 3.64 -13.90 -11.54
CA ASN A 431 4.42 -13.98 -12.77
C ASN A 431 5.87 -13.50 -12.59
N VAL A 432 6.69 -13.67 -13.60
CA VAL A 432 8.09 -13.24 -13.62
C VAL A 432 8.22 -11.72 -13.71
N ASP A 433 7.34 -11.11 -14.47
CA ASP A 433 7.23 -9.67 -14.63
C ASP A 433 5.76 -9.30 -14.66
N GLY A 434 5.42 -8.08 -14.36
CA GLY A 434 4.03 -7.69 -14.24
C GLY A 434 3.75 -6.28 -14.73
N PRO A 435 2.48 -5.89 -14.70
CA PRO A 435 2.04 -4.56 -15.07
C PRO A 435 2.85 -3.51 -14.34
N TRP A 436 3.36 -2.52 -15.08
CA TRP A 436 4.19 -1.43 -14.54
C TRP A 436 5.36 -1.92 -13.67
N ARG A 437 5.94 -3.10 -14.00
CA ARG A 437 7.04 -3.74 -13.25
C ARG A 437 6.72 -4.05 -11.79
N ILE A 438 5.47 -3.88 -11.36
CA ILE A 438 5.06 -3.94 -9.95
C ILE A 438 5.96 -3.03 -9.11
N ASP A 439 6.26 -1.86 -9.65
CA ASP A 439 7.22 -0.91 -9.08
C ASP A 439 6.64 -0.14 -7.86
N TYR A 440 7.46 0.73 -7.31
CA TYR A 440 7.04 1.77 -6.37
C TYR A 440 6.70 3.02 -7.17
N HIS A 441 5.44 3.14 -7.58
CA HIS A 441 4.98 4.22 -8.44
C HIS A 441 4.69 5.48 -7.62
N ASN A 442 5.45 6.55 -7.86
CA ASN A 442 5.57 7.68 -6.94
C ASN A 442 4.76 8.92 -7.35
N ASN A 443 3.88 8.84 -8.34
CA ASN A 443 3.05 9.98 -8.72
C ASN A 443 1.65 9.98 -8.08
N ILE A 444 1.29 8.89 -7.38
CA ILE A 444 0.08 8.72 -6.57
C ILE A 444 0.06 7.38 -5.80
N ASN A 445 0.41 6.25 -6.44
CA ASN A 445 0.09 4.90 -5.98
C ASN A 445 0.78 4.57 -4.65
N LEU A 446 2.10 4.73 -4.58
CA LEU A 446 2.85 4.44 -3.35
C LEU A 446 2.37 5.32 -2.18
N GLN A 447 2.11 6.60 -2.44
CA GLN A 447 1.61 7.51 -1.42
C GLN A 447 0.23 7.08 -0.91
N MET A 448 -0.67 6.71 -1.83
CA MET A 448 -2.02 6.24 -1.50
C MET A 448 -2.01 4.97 -0.65
N ASN A 449 -1.04 4.08 -0.87
CA ASN A 449 -0.89 2.87 -0.06
C ASN A 449 -0.78 3.15 1.44
N TYR A 450 -0.34 4.36 1.82
CA TYR A 450 -0.10 4.72 3.22
C TYR A 450 -1.06 5.76 3.80
N TRP A 451 -2.00 6.30 3.02
CA TRP A 451 -2.96 7.28 3.54
C TRP A 451 -3.82 6.76 4.68
N LEU A 452 -4.12 5.46 4.70
CA LEU A 452 -4.91 4.85 5.77
C LEU A 452 -4.08 4.53 7.03
N ALA A 453 -2.75 4.43 6.93
CA ALA A 453 -1.91 3.87 7.99
C ALA A 453 -2.10 4.58 9.33
N CYS A 454 -1.67 5.81 9.44
CA CYS A 454 -1.80 6.58 10.68
C CYS A 454 -3.27 6.78 11.11
N PRO A 455 -4.22 7.25 10.26
CA PRO A 455 -5.58 7.50 10.67
C PRO A 455 -6.33 6.27 11.18
N THR A 456 -5.97 5.07 10.68
CA THR A 456 -6.61 3.81 11.10
C THR A 456 -5.80 3.02 12.14
N GLY A 457 -4.87 3.69 12.84
CA GLY A 457 -4.16 3.11 13.97
C GLY A 457 -3.06 2.10 13.61
N LEU A 458 -2.46 2.23 12.44
CA LEU A 458 -1.41 1.35 11.90
C LEU A 458 -0.11 2.11 11.55
N PRO A 459 0.39 3.03 12.40
CA PRO A 459 1.59 3.79 12.05
C PRO A 459 2.81 2.90 11.85
N GLU A 460 2.90 1.74 12.52
CA GLU A 460 4.00 0.79 12.35
C GLU A 460 4.07 0.23 10.91
N CYS A 461 2.92 0.12 10.25
CA CYS A 461 2.85 -0.34 8.87
C CYS A 461 3.33 0.72 7.85
N GLU A 462 3.54 1.98 8.27
CA GLU A 462 4.11 3.03 7.42
C GLU A 462 5.65 3.09 7.49
N LEU A 463 6.28 2.46 8.49
CA LEU A 463 7.74 2.47 8.65
C LEU A 463 8.50 1.93 7.42
N PRO A 464 8.03 0.89 6.70
CA PRO A 464 8.65 0.46 5.46
C PRO A 464 8.79 1.54 4.39
N LEU A 465 7.81 2.46 4.29
CA LEU A 465 7.90 3.60 3.38
C LEU A 465 9.13 4.47 3.70
N PHE A 466 9.38 4.73 4.97
CA PHE A 466 10.54 5.52 5.38
C PHE A 466 11.85 4.78 5.18
N ASN A 467 11.87 3.45 5.32
CA ASN A 467 13.04 2.63 4.98
C ASN A 467 13.36 2.75 3.48
N PHE A 468 12.35 2.63 2.64
CA PHE A 468 12.48 2.85 1.20
C PHE A 468 12.98 4.26 0.87
N MET A 469 12.36 5.30 1.44
CA MET A 469 12.79 6.67 1.21
C MET A 469 14.26 6.91 1.57
N ARG A 470 14.76 6.30 2.65
CA ARG A 470 16.18 6.39 3.02
C ARG A 470 17.10 5.83 1.94
N THR A 471 16.68 4.78 1.23
CA THR A 471 17.48 4.24 0.09
C THR A 471 17.54 5.21 -1.09
N LEU A 472 16.57 6.12 -1.21
CA LEU A 472 16.48 7.11 -2.29
C LEU A 472 17.32 8.37 -2.04
N VAL A 473 17.70 8.67 -0.79
CA VAL A 473 18.32 9.98 -0.45
C VAL A 473 19.66 10.20 -1.16
N LYS A 474 20.60 9.25 -1.03
CA LYS A 474 21.93 9.40 -1.65
C LYS A 474 21.85 9.44 -3.18
N PRO A 475 21.16 8.49 -3.85
CA PRO A 475 20.97 8.57 -5.30
C PRO A 475 20.16 9.79 -5.73
N GLY A 476 19.15 10.16 -4.96
CA GLY A 476 18.32 11.32 -5.24
C GLY A 476 19.08 12.65 -5.20
N ARG A 477 20.14 12.77 -4.39
CA ARG A 477 21.06 13.93 -4.43
C ARG A 477 21.80 14.03 -5.76
N VAL A 478 22.20 12.87 -6.33
CA VAL A 478 22.84 12.84 -7.67
C VAL A 478 21.83 13.25 -8.73
N THR A 479 20.62 12.74 -8.68
CA THR A 479 19.51 13.10 -9.59
C THR A 479 19.20 14.60 -9.51
N ALA A 480 19.02 15.15 -8.31
CA ALA A 480 18.75 16.58 -8.09
C ALA A 480 19.85 17.47 -8.70
N LYS A 481 21.10 17.11 -8.44
CA LYS A 481 22.25 17.89 -8.96
C LYS A 481 22.41 17.75 -10.47
N SER A 482 22.36 16.53 -11.00
CA SER A 482 22.67 16.24 -12.40
C SER A 482 21.60 16.74 -13.37
N TYR A 483 20.34 16.57 -13.02
CA TYR A 483 19.23 17.00 -13.87
C TYR A 483 18.84 18.46 -13.64
N PHE A 484 18.90 18.95 -12.39
CA PHE A 484 18.30 20.25 -12.05
C PHE A 484 19.28 21.27 -11.48
N GLY A 485 20.51 20.88 -11.10
CA GLY A 485 21.50 21.77 -10.52
C GLY A 485 21.17 22.21 -9.09
N THR A 486 20.26 21.53 -8.42
CA THR A 486 19.76 21.85 -7.08
C THR A 486 20.52 21.12 -5.97
N ARG A 487 20.41 21.63 -4.75
CA ARG A 487 20.75 20.90 -3.53
C ARG A 487 19.65 19.86 -3.23
N GLY A 488 19.84 19.13 -2.14
CA GLY A 488 18.87 18.17 -1.63
C GLY A 488 18.72 16.93 -2.48
N TRP A 489 17.55 16.27 -2.39
CA TRP A 489 17.28 15.04 -3.12
C TRP A 489 15.87 15.05 -3.71
N THR A 490 15.73 14.28 -4.78
CA THR A 490 14.45 13.96 -5.38
C THR A 490 14.48 12.57 -6.02
N THR A 491 13.32 12.07 -6.42
CA THR A 491 13.14 10.84 -7.21
C THR A 491 12.13 11.10 -8.31
N SER A 492 12.07 10.20 -9.29
CA SER A 492 11.10 10.25 -10.37
C SER A 492 9.89 9.33 -10.10
N VAL A 493 9.06 9.10 -11.12
CA VAL A 493 7.80 8.36 -11.04
C VAL A 493 7.98 6.91 -10.59
N SER A 494 8.99 6.21 -11.10
CA SER A 494 9.22 4.79 -10.83
C SER A 494 10.38 4.58 -9.87
N GLY A 495 10.19 3.74 -8.88
CA GLY A 495 11.21 3.32 -7.91
C GLY A 495 11.30 1.81 -7.80
N ASN A 496 12.47 1.32 -7.40
CA ASN A 496 12.75 -0.09 -7.11
C ASN A 496 13.49 -0.24 -5.77
N ILE A 497 13.73 -1.46 -5.32
CA ILE A 497 14.43 -1.69 -4.04
C ILE A 497 15.91 -1.29 -4.06
N PHE A 498 16.48 -0.96 -5.22
CA PHE A 498 17.88 -0.60 -5.40
C PHE A 498 18.14 0.91 -5.41
N GLY A 499 17.18 1.73 -4.96
CA GLY A 499 17.31 3.19 -4.85
C GLY A 499 17.34 3.92 -6.20
N PHE A 500 16.65 3.41 -7.24
CA PHE A 500 16.53 4.08 -8.53
C PHE A 500 15.72 5.38 -8.39
N THR A 501 16.27 6.50 -8.85
CA THR A 501 15.68 7.84 -8.67
C THR A 501 15.57 8.66 -9.95
N SER A 502 16.11 8.15 -11.06
CA SER A 502 16.12 8.82 -12.36
C SER A 502 14.77 8.72 -13.06
N PRO A 503 14.44 9.62 -14.01
CA PRO A 503 13.39 9.31 -14.97
C PRO A 503 13.75 8.08 -15.79
N LEU A 504 12.77 7.47 -16.42
CA LEU A 504 12.95 6.37 -17.35
C LEU A 504 13.11 6.90 -18.78
N SER A 505 13.40 6.01 -19.75
CA SER A 505 13.44 6.38 -21.16
C SER A 505 12.02 6.43 -21.72
N SER A 506 11.49 7.63 -21.89
CA SER A 506 10.20 7.87 -22.54
C SER A 506 10.17 9.25 -23.16
N GLU A 507 9.51 9.37 -24.31
CA GLU A 507 9.24 10.66 -24.94
C GLU A 507 8.02 11.36 -24.33
N ASP A 508 7.18 10.64 -23.62
CA ASP A 508 6.02 11.21 -22.94
C ASP A 508 6.41 11.82 -21.59
N MET A 509 6.60 13.13 -21.59
CA MET A 509 6.98 13.89 -20.39
C MET A 509 5.83 14.03 -19.39
N SER A 510 4.59 13.83 -19.80
CA SER A 510 3.44 14.01 -18.92
C SER A 510 3.48 13.05 -17.72
N TRP A 511 3.96 11.81 -17.90
CA TRP A 511 4.14 10.86 -16.82
C TRP A 511 5.60 10.72 -16.38
N ASN A 512 6.57 10.77 -17.32
CA ASN A 512 7.97 10.47 -17.03
C ASN A 512 8.69 11.63 -16.30
N PHE A 513 8.32 12.88 -16.59
CA PHE A 513 8.90 14.05 -15.95
C PHE A 513 8.20 14.35 -14.62
N SER A 514 8.67 13.76 -13.54
CA SER A 514 8.03 13.85 -12.22
C SER A 514 9.02 14.24 -11.11
N PRO A 515 9.65 15.41 -11.16
CA PRO A 515 10.67 15.78 -10.17
C PRO A 515 10.12 16.05 -8.77
N PHE A 516 8.81 16.13 -8.60
CA PHE A 516 8.15 16.41 -7.33
C PHE A 516 7.70 15.13 -6.59
N ALA A 517 8.00 13.94 -7.13
CA ALA A 517 7.73 12.68 -6.46
C ALA A 517 8.48 12.56 -5.12
N GLY A 518 9.76 12.96 -5.08
CA GLY A 518 10.53 13.00 -3.83
C GLY A 518 9.93 13.95 -2.77
N PRO A 519 9.67 15.23 -3.10
CA PRO A 519 8.96 16.14 -2.21
C PRO A 519 7.61 15.63 -1.72
N TRP A 520 6.81 14.97 -2.56
CA TRP A 520 5.55 14.36 -2.13
C TRP A 520 5.77 13.23 -1.11
N LEU A 521 6.71 12.33 -1.37
CA LEU A 521 7.07 11.30 -0.40
C LEU A 521 7.52 11.90 0.93
N ALA A 522 8.30 12.99 0.90
CA ALA A 522 8.81 13.63 2.10
C ALA A 522 7.72 14.22 3.01
N THR A 523 6.54 14.57 2.48
CA THR A 523 5.40 15.05 3.31
C THR A 523 4.88 13.98 4.27
N HIS A 524 5.09 12.67 3.97
CA HIS A 524 4.75 11.59 4.89
C HIS A 524 5.51 11.65 6.22
N LEU A 525 6.73 12.21 6.23
CA LEU A 525 7.54 12.33 7.45
C LEU A 525 6.89 13.25 8.49
N TRP A 526 6.42 14.41 8.04
CA TRP A 526 5.71 15.33 8.92
C TRP A 526 4.33 14.78 9.29
N ASN A 527 3.61 14.20 8.33
CA ASN A 527 2.31 13.59 8.59
C ASN A 527 2.39 12.51 9.68
N TYR A 528 3.38 11.62 9.60
CA TYR A 528 3.62 10.59 10.62
C TYR A 528 3.87 11.21 12.00
N TYR A 529 4.76 12.22 12.09
CA TYR A 529 4.99 12.94 13.34
C TYR A 529 3.70 13.61 13.87
N ASP A 530 2.94 14.23 13.01
CA ASP A 530 1.72 14.96 13.42
C ASP A 530 0.67 14.02 14.03
N PHE A 531 0.58 12.77 13.54
CA PHE A 531 -0.27 11.73 14.14
C PHE A 531 0.32 11.13 15.41
N THR A 532 1.61 10.86 15.46
CA THR A 532 2.26 10.10 16.54
C THR A 532 2.79 10.98 17.66
N ARG A 533 3.19 12.22 17.33
CA ARG A 533 3.99 13.13 18.19
C ARG A 533 5.31 12.51 18.63
N ASP A 534 5.83 11.56 17.83
CA ASP A 534 7.14 10.97 18.07
C ASP A 534 8.26 11.92 17.62
N ARG A 535 8.80 12.65 18.59
CA ARG A 535 9.87 13.62 18.35
C ARG A 535 11.21 12.95 18.00
N HIS A 536 11.43 11.71 18.43
CA HIS A 536 12.65 10.97 18.07
C HIS A 536 12.60 10.60 16.60
N PHE A 537 11.47 10.04 16.14
CA PHE A 537 11.26 9.78 14.72
C PHE A 537 11.48 11.03 13.86
N LEU A 538 10.90 12.18 14.26
CA LEU A 538 11.07 13.42 13.50
C LEU A 538 12.53 13.88 13.48
N ALA A 539 13.25 13.76 14.59
CA ALA A 539 14.66 14.14 14.69
C ALA A 539 15.55 13.26 13.81
N ASP A 540 15.30 11.94 13.80
CA ASP A 540 16.08 10.95 13.04
C ASP A 540 15.85 11.08 11.52
N ASN A 541 14.72 11.62 11.10
CA ASN A 541 14.35 11.78 9.70
C ASN A 541 14.34 13.24 9.22
N TYR A 542 14.76 14.19 10.09
CA TYR A 542 14.71 15.62 9.77
C TYR A 542 15.54 15.99 8.54
N ASP A 543 16.74 15.44 8.40
CA ASP A 543 17.61 15.76 7.28
C ASP A 543 17.01 15.29 5.94
N MET A 544 16.28 14.18 5.92
CA MET A 544 15.57 13.70 4.74
C MET A 544 14.47 14.69 4.32
N LEU A 545 13.67 15.18 5.28
CA LEU A 545 12.65 16.21 5.02
C LEU A 545 13.28 17.54 4.60
N LYS A 546 14.28 17.98 5.35
CA LYS A 546 15.02 19.23 5.07
C LYS A 546 15.59 19.26 3.67
N GLU A 547 16.29 18.22 3.26
CA GLU A 547 16.92 18.16 1.95
C GLU A 547 15.90 18.11 0.81
N SER A 548 14.76 17.49 1.02
CA SER A 548 13.66 17.52 0.05
C SER A 548 13.07 18.94 -0.07
N ALA A 549 12.94 19.66 1.05
CA ALA A 549 12.54 21.06 1.05
C ALA A 549 13.59 21.98 0.41
N ASP A 550 14.88 21.70 0.61
CA ASP A 550 15.99 22.44 -0.06
C ASP A 550 15.92 22.22 -1.58
N PHE A 551 15.67 21.00 -2.04
CA PHE A 551 15.44 20.69 -3.45
C PHE A 551 14.26 21.52 -4.00
N ALA A 552 13.12 21.47 -3.30
CA ALA A 552 11.91 22.17 -3.72
C ALA A 552 12.12 23.70 -3.83
N ALA A 553 12.83 24.30 -2.86
CA ALA A 553 13.13 25.73 -2.86
C ALA A 553 14.13 26.12 -3.96
N ASP A 554 15.19 25.31 -4.17
CA ASP A 554 16.19 25.58 -5.22
C ASP A 554 15.65 25.37 -6.63
N TYR A 555 14.64 24.51 -6.78
CA TYR A 555 14.01 24.24 -8.07
C TYR A 555 13.21 25.45 -8.60
N LEU A 556 12.74 26.33 -7.74
CA LEU A 556 11.89 27.43 -8.12
C LEU A 556 12.61 28.41 -9.06
N TRP A 557 11.91 28.82 -10.07
CA TRP A 557 12.32 29.92 -10.94
C TRP A 557 11.82 31.26 -10.39
N HIS A 558 12.74 32.13 -10.02
CA HIS A 558 12.46 33.50 -9.56
C HIS A 558 12.23 34.39 -10.76
N ARG A 559 10.98 34.67 -11.08
CA ARG A 559 10.62 35.52 -12.22
C ARG A 559 10.86 36.98 -11.92
N ALA A 560 10.99 37.79 -12.98
CA ALA A 560 11.23 39.22 -12.86
C ALA A 560 10.07 40.00 -12.19
N ASP A 561 8.87 39.45 -12.20
CA ASP A 561 7.68 40.00 -11.52
C ASP A 561 7.64 39.70 -10.02
N GLY A 562 8.64 39.00 -9.49
CA GLY A 562 8.73 38.60 -8.08
C GLY A 562 7.99 37.35 -7.73
N VAL A 563 7.34 36.69 -8.67
CA VAL A 563 6.66 35.39 -8.45
C VAL A 563 7.66 34.24 -8.65
N TYR A 564 7.61 33.27 -7.75
CA TYR A 564 8.38 32.03 -7.85
C TYR A 564 7.50 30.92 -8.41
N THR A 565 7.98 30.24 -9.46
CA THR A 565 7.22 29.20 -10.15
C THR A 565 8.08 27.95 -10.40
N ALA A 566 7.45 26.80 -10.50
CA ALA A 566 8.12 25.52 -10.75
C ALA A 566 8.21 25.25 -12.26
N ALA A 567 9.32 25.66 -12.90
CA ALA A 567 9.52 25.51 -14.34
C ALA A 567 10.83 24.77 -14.66
N PRO A 568 10.76 23.74 -15.55
CA PRO A 568 9.57 23.09 -16.13
C PRO A 568 8.78 22.24 -15.12
N SER A 569 7.51 22.01 -15.37
CA SER A 569 6.67 21.11 -14.57
C SER A 569 5.61 20.42 -15.43
N THR A 570 4.98 19.39 -14.89
CA THR A 570 3.87 18.64 -15.51
C THR A 570 2.76 18.42 -14.50
N SER A 571 1.58 18.12 -14.98
CA SER A 571 0.51 17.52 -14.17
C SER A 571 0.29 16.10 -14.66
N PRO A 572 0.68 15.08 -13.89
CA PRO A 572 0.56 13.69 -14.35
C PRO A 572 -0.89 13.30 -14.63
N GLU A 573 -1.15 12.47 -15.60
CA GLU A 573 -0.26 11.92 -16.65
C GLU A 573 -0.78 12.37 -18.03
N HIS A 574 -1.01 13.64 -18.24
CA HIS A 574 -1.47 14.20 -19.49
C HIS A 574 -1.06 15.68 -19.65
N GLY A 575 -1.33 16.29 -20.81
CA GLY A 575 -1.09 17.68 -21.09
C GLY A 575 0.37 18.06 -21.32
N PRO A 576 0.66 19.34 -21.46
CA PRO A 576 1.97 19.83 -21.86
C PRO A 576 2.96 19.92 -20.70
N VAL A 577 4.23 20.10 -21.03
CA VAL A 577 5.21 20.68 -20.11
C VAL A 577 4.87 22.14 -19.87
N ASP A 578 4.84 22.56 -18.61
CA ASP A 578 4.31 23.84 -18.17
C ASP A 578 5.36 24.66 -17.38
N GLU A 579 5.17 25.99 -17.34
CA GLU A 579 6.02 26.89 -16.55
C GLU A 579 5.61 26.97 -15.06
N GLY A 580 4.59 26.21 -14.65
CA GLY A 580 4.08 26.26 -13.28
C GLY A 580 2.77 25.50 -13.07
N ALA A 581 2.75 24.18 -13.35
CA ALA A 581 1.59 23.33 -13.08
C ALA A 581 1.18 23.39 -11.60
N THR A 582 -0.11 23.48 -11.34
CA THR A 582 -0.68 23.62 -9.98
C THR A 582 -0.27 22.46 -9.06
N PHE A 583 -0.15 21.25 -9.58
CA PHE A 583 0.38 20.10 -8.84
C PHE A 583 1.77 20.38 -8.24
N ALA A 584 2.69 20.87 -9.06
CA ALA A 584 4.05 21.18 -8.63
C ALA A 584 4.07 22.21 -7.48
N HIS A 585 3.30 23.30 -7.63
CA HIS A 585 3.20 24.34 -6.61
C HIS A 585 2.55 23.81 -5.31
N ALA A 586 1.55 22.95 -5.43
CA ALA A 586 0.86 22.36 -4.27
C ALA A 586 1.81 21.48 -3.45
N VAL A 587 2.58 20.61 -4.10
CA VAL A 587 3.56 19.73 -3.43
C VAL A 587 4.70 20.55 -2.83
N ILE A 588 5.24 21.53 -3.57
CA ILE A 588 6.29 22.43 -3.04
C ILE A 588 5.79 23.16 -1.80
N ARG A 589 4.60 23.73 -1.86
CA ARG A 589 4.00 24.46 -0.73
C ARG A 589 3.91 23.57 0.50
N GLU A 590 3.40 22.34 0.33
CA GLU A 590 3.22 21.39 1.43
C GLU A 590 4.56 21.00 2.07
N VAL A 591 5.55 20.56 1.29
CA VAL A 591 6.85 20.12 1.84
C VAL A 591 7.60 21.26 2.52
N LEU A 592 7.48 22.50 2.01
CA LEU A 592 8.10 23.68 2.64
C LEU A 592 7.41 24.03 3.99
N LEU A 593 6.07 23.96 4.05
CA LEU A 593 5.32 24.15 5.30
C LEU A 593 5.72 23.09 6.34
N ASP A 594 5.76 21.82 5.93
CA ASP A 594 6.15 20.70 6.79
C ASP A 594 7.58 20.86 7.34
N ALA A 595 8.53 21.29 6.50
CA ALA A 595 9.91 21.51 6.89
C ALA A 595 10.05 22.70 7.87
N VAL A 596 9.29 23.78 7.66
CA VAL A 596 9.24 24.93 8.57
C VAL A 596 8.72 24.50 9.93
N GLU A 597 7.59 23.80 9.98
CA GLU A 597 7.00 23.31 11.23
C GLU A 597 7.92 22.30 11.95
N ALA A 598 8.51 21.35 11.21
CA ALA A 598 9.46 20.39 11.76
C ALA A 598 10.69 21.08 12.37
N SER A 599 11.20 22.10 11.69
CA SER A 599 12.31 22.92 12.16
C SER A 599 11.95 23.65 13.47
N HIS A 600 10.74 24.20 13.59
CA HIS A 600 10.27 24.82 14.84
C HIS A 600 10.15 23.80 15.97
N VAL A 601 9.50 22.68 15.73
CA VAL A 601 9.35 21.59 16.73
C VAL A 601 10.69 21.11 17.25
N LEU A 602 11.69 20.97 16.38
CA LEU A 602 13.03 20.50 16.75
C LEU A 602 13.96 21.59 17.27
N GLY A 603 13.57 22.87 17.19
CA GLY A 603 14.41 24.00 17.61
C GLY A 603 15.62 24.21 16.69
N LYS A 604 15.47 23.92 15.40
CA LYS A 604 16.54 24.09 14.40
C LYS A 604 16.79 25.55 14.06
N SER A 605 17.92 25.84 13.39
CA SER A 605 18.35 27.18 13.02
C SER A 605 17.34 27.91 12.12
N ALA A 606 17.12 29.19 12.35
CA ALA A 606 16.34 30.05 11.46
C ALA A 606 16.99 30.27 10.08
N LYS A 607 18.28 29.90 9.91
CA LYS A 607 19.00 30.10 8.65
C LYS A 607 18.36 29.32 7.50
N ASP A 608 18.05 28.02 7.74
CA ASP A 608 17.45 27.17 6.70
C ASP A 608 16.01 27.59 6.43
N ARG A 609 15.23 27.88 7.50
CA ARG A 609 13.84 28.32 7.37
C ARG A 609 13.65 29.57 6.53
N ARG A 610 14.55 30.55 6.60
CA ARG A 610 14.41 31.80 5.85
C ARG A 610 14.26 31.59 4.34
N GLN A 611 14.97 30.62 3.78
CA GLN A 611 14.83 30.31 2.35
C GLN A 611 13.46 29.69 2.06
N TRP A 612 13.00 28.77 2.90
CA TRP A 612 11.68 28.13 2.72
C TRP A 612 10.53 29.13 2.94
N GLU A 613 10.64 29.98 3.97
CA GLU A 613 9.66 31.05 4.24
C GLU A 613 9.60 32.07 3.11
N ASP A 614 10.75 32.44 2.53
CA ASP A 614 10.83 33.32 1.37
C ASP A 614 10.20 32.66 0.13
N ALA A 615 10.51 31.38 -0.12
CA ALA A 615 9.89 30.63 -1.20
C ALA A 615 8.37 30.55 -1.04
N LEU A 616 7.85 30.24 0.15
CA LEU A 616 6.42 30.19 0.46
C LEU A 616 5.73 31.53 0.21
N LYS A 617 6.39 32.64 0.56
CA LYS A 617 5.85 33.99 0.39
C LYS A 617 5.69 34.39 -1.08
N HIS A 618 6.61 33.95 -1.93
CA HIS A 618 6.66 34.35 -3.35
C HIS A 618 6.11 33.26 -4.30
N LEU A 619 5.83 32.04 -3.80
CA LEU A 619 5.31 30.94 -4.60
C LEU A 619 4.00 31.33 -5.29
N ALA A 620 3.88 31.05 -6.57
CA ALA A 620 2.71 31.31 -7.37
C ALA A 620 1.42 30.86 -6.67
N PRO A 621 0.38 31.70 -6.62
CA PRO A 621 -0.89 31.36 -6.00
C PRO A 621 -1.67 30.37 -6.84
N TYR A 622 -2.62 29.67 -6.21
CA TYR A 622 -3.65 28.95 -6.94
C TYR A 622 -4.49 29.92 -7.79
N LYS A 623 -4.91 29.47 -8.96
CA LYS A 623 -5.73 30.27 -9.90
C LYS A 623 -7.08 29.59 -10.14
N ILE A 624 -8.12 30.39 -10.32
CA ILE A 624 -9.45 29.92 -10.73
C ILE A 624 -9.63 30.32 -12.20
N GLY A 625 -9.99 29.33 -13.02
CA GLY A 625 -10.12 29.49 -14.45
C GLY A 625 -11.51 29.95 -14.88
N ARG A 626 -11.70 30.06 -16.18
CA ARG A 626 -12.91 30.62 -16.85
C ARG A 626 -14.19 29.83 -16.58
N TYR A 627 -14.07 28.54 -16.20
CA TYR A 627 -15.22 27.70 -15.83
C TYR A 627 -15.49 27.69 -14.33
N GLY A 628 -14.70 28.43 -13.55
CA GLY A 628 -14.76 28.40 -12.08
C GLY A 628 -13.96 27.24 -11.47
N GLN A 629 -13.24 26.48 -12.26
CA GLN A 629 -12.38 25.36 -11.85
C GLN A 629 -11.06 25.86 -11.24
N LEU A 630 -10.45 25.06 -10.36
CA LEU A 630 -9.06 25.21 -9.98
C LEU A 630 -8.21 24.86 -11.20
N MET A 631 -7.47 25.83 -11.71
CA MET A 631 -6.65 25.63 -12.91
C MET A 631 -5.59 24.56 -12.68
N GLU A 632 -5.45 23.65 -13.62
CA GLU A 632 -4.42 22.61 -13.60
C GLU A 632 -3.07 23.16 -14.08
N TRP A 633 -3.09 24.08 -15.04
CA TRP A 633 -1.94 24.63 -15.73
C TRP A 633 -1.70 26.10 -15.37
N SER A 634 -0.53 26.63 -15.72
CA SER A 634 -0.20 28.05 -15.54
C SER A 634 -1.10 28.97 -16.37
N THR A 635 -1.59 28.47 -17.51
CA THR A 635 -2.57 29.09 -18.40
C THR A 635 -3.89 28.34 -18.38
N ASP A 636 -5.00 29.02 -18.64
CA ASP A 636 -6.34 28.47 -18.59
C ASP A 636 -6.68 27.66 -19.87
N ILE A 637 -6.08 26.47 -19.96
CA ILE A 637 -6.27 25.51 -21.06
C ILE A 637 -7.12 24.31 -20.66
N ASP A 638 -7.64 24.27 -19.43
CA ASP A 638 -8.47 23.17 -18.93
C ASP A 638 -9.69 22.96 -19.83
N ASP A 639 -10.03 21.70 -20.08
CA ASP A 639 -11.23 21.29 -20.80
C ASP A 639 -12.27 20.73 -19.82
N PRO A 640 -13.49 21.30 -19.75
CA PRO A 640 -14.54 20.80 -18.86
C PRO A 640 -15.07 19.41 -19.25
N LYS A 641 -14.66 18.86 -20.38
CA LYS A 641 -14.98 17.51 -20.84
C LYS A 641 -13.86 16.50 -20.60
N ASP A 642 -12.76 16.95 -19.98
CA ASP A 642 -11.65 16.06 -19.68
C ASP A 642 -11.99 15.17 -18.47
N GLU A 643 -12.18 13.88 -18.71
CA GLU A 643 -12.43 12.84 -17.73
C GLU A 643 -11.14 12.08 -17.35
N HIS A 644 -9.97 12.69 -17.52
CA HIS A 644 -8.71 12.03 -17.19
C HIS A 644 -8.70 11.54 -15.74
N ARG A 645 -8.10 10.34 -15.53
CA ARG A 645 -8.12 9.65 -14.24
C ARG A 645 -7.32 10.37 -13.14
N HIS A 646 -6.28 11.12 -13.50
CA HIS A 646 -5.48 11.90 -12.56
C HIS A 646 -6.12 13.24 -12.20
N VAL A 647 -5.98 13.62 -10.95
CA VAL A 647 -6.43 14.90 -10.38
C VAL A 647 -5.34 15.52 -9.50
N ASN A 648 -4.08 15.41 -9.95
CA ASN A 648 -2.90 15.82 -9.20
C ASN A 648 -2.93 17.29 -8.78
N HIS A 649 -3.51 18.18 -9.59
CA HIS A 649 -3.65 19.61 -9.25
C HIS A 649 -4.57 19.85 -8.04
N LEU A 650 -5.36 18.85 -7.63
CA LEU A 650 -6.12 18.89 -6.37
C LEU A 650 -5.34 18.36 -5.15
N PHE A 651 -4.02 18.17 -5.27
CA PHE A 651 -3.15 17.76 -4.16
C PHE A 651 -3.36 18.65 -2.91
N GLY A 652 -3.50 19.96 -3.10
CA GLY A 652 -3.72 20.90 -1.99
C GLY A 652 -5.00 20.66 -1.18
N LEU A 653 -6.02 20.03 -1.78
CA LEU A 653 -7.25 19.59 -1.12
C LEU A 653 -7.04 18.26 -0.39
N HIS A 654 -6.45 17.27 -1.07
CA HIS A 654 -6.08 15.97 -0.50
C HIS A 654 -4.93 15.34 -1.33
N PRO A 655 -3.84 14.85 -0.68
CA PRO A 655 -3.60 14.69 0.76
C PRO A 655 -3.15 15.96 1.49
N GLY A 656 -2.76 17.02 0.79
CA GLY A 656 -2.38 18.30 1.38
C GLY A 656 -3.49 18.96 2.23
N HIS A 657 -3.22 20.14 2.73
CA HIS A 657 -4.16 20.85 3.60
C HIS A 657 -4.31 22.34 3.25
N THR A 658 -3.77 22.76 2.12
CA THR A 658 -3.74 24.19 1.71
C THR A 658 -5.01 24.65 1.02
N VAL A 659 -5.89 23.72 0.63
CA VAL A 659 -7.23 23.97 0.10
C VAL A 659 -8.26 23.33 1.02
N SER A 660 -9.23 24.10 1.48
CA SER A 660 -10.25 23.62 2.43
C SER A 660 -11.51 24.46 2.39
N PRO A 661 -12.71 23.86 2.56
CA PRO A 661 -13.96 24.61 2.75
C PRO A 661 -13.91 25.59 3.93
N VAL A 662 -13.03 25.35 4.89
CA VAL A 662 -12.95 26.13 6.14
C VAL A 662 -12.07 27.37 6.00
N THR A 663 -10.91 27.23 5.32
CA THR A 663 -9.89 28.31 5.26
C THR A 663 -9.78 28.97 3.89
N THR A 664 -10.12 28.25 2.83
CA THR A 664 -10.03 28.72 1.44
C THR A 664 -11.27 28.32 0.64
N PRO A 665 -12.49 28.78 1.05
CA PRO A 665 -13.77 28.31 0.52
C PRO A 665 -13.90 28.48 -0.99
N GLU A 666 -13.33 29.55 -1.56
CA GLU A 666 -13.37 29.78 -3.02
C GLU A 666 -12.53 28.74 -3.78
N LEU A 667 -11.35 28.37 -3.27
CA LEU A 667 -10.52 27.31 -3.85
C LEU A 667 -11.18 25.93 -3.69
N ALA A 668 -11.85 25.69 -2.54
CA ALA A 668 -12.61 24.47 -2.34
C ALA A 668 -13.78 24.35 -3.33
N LYS A 669 -14.49 25.45 -3.57
CA LYS A 669 -15.53 25.52 -4.60
C LYS A 669 -14.97 25.27 -6.00
N ALA A 670 -13.82 25.84 -6.31
CA ALA A 670 -13.14 25.63 -7.59
C ALA A 670 -12.67 24.18 -7.75
N SER A 671 -12.23 23.53 -6.67
CA SER A 671 -11.87 22.10 -6.66
C SER A 671 -13.08 21.21 -6.90
N ARG A 672 -14.25 21.59 -6.37
CA ARG A 672 -15.54 20.89 -6.66
C ARG A 672 -15.83 20.90 -8.16
N VAL A 673 -15.66 22.04 -8.83
CA VAL A 673 -15.89 22.15 -10.28
C VAL A 673 -14.97 21.20 -11.05
N VAL A 674 -13.71 21.08 -10.64
CA VAL A 674 -12.79 20.09 -11.25
C VAL A 674 -13.32 18.67 -11.10
N LEU A 675 -13.73 18.27 -9.88
CA LEU A 675 -14.23 16.92 -9.64
C LEU A 675 -15.51 16.62 -10.42
N GLU A 676 -16.39 17.60 -10.57
CA GLU A 676 -17.59 17.51 -11.39
C GLU A 676 -17.25 17.30 -12.86
N HIS A 677 -16.23 17.98 -13.40
CA HIS A 677 -15.74 17.79 -14.77
C HIS A 677 -15.10 16.41 -14.96
N ARG A 678 -14.26 15.96 -14.00
CA ARG A 678 -13.58 14.66 -14.04
C ARG A 678 -14.51 13.46 -13.86
N GLY A 679 -15.73 13.68 -13.35
CA GLY A 679 -16.76 12.67 -13.17
C GLY A 679 -16.42 11.61 -12.11
N ASP A 680 -17.34 10.67 -11.92
CA ASP A 680 -17.33 9.68 -10.84
C ASP A 680 -16.82 8.29 -11.28
N GLY A 681 -16.38 8.15 -12.52
CA GLY A 681 -15.73 6.96 -13.05
C GLY A 681 -14.22 7.06 -12.98
N ALA A 682 -13.54 6.03 -13.30
CA ALA A 682 -12.16 5.81 -13.71
C ALA A 682 -11.60 4.50 -13.10
N THR A 683 -10.29 4.37 -13.00
CA THR A 683 -9.60 3.24 -12.34
C THR A 683 -9.86 3.24 -10.84
N GLY A 684 -9.62 2.10 -10.18
CA GLY A 684 -9.90 1.96 -8.75
C GLY A 684 -9.20 3.00 -7.88
N TRP A 685 -7.90 3.21 -8.06
CA TRP A 685 -7.18 4.24 -7.30
C TRP A 685 -7.70 5.66 -7.56
N SER A 686 -8.11 5.95 -8.80
CA SER A 686 -8.66 7.27 -9.13
C SER A 686 -9.97 7.53 -8.39
N MET A 687 -10.88 6.54 -8.37
CA MET A 687 -12.12 6.61 -7.58
C MET A 687 -11.80 6.73 -6.08
N GLY A 688 -10.81 5.99 -5.58
CA GLY A 688 -10.32 6.10 -4.21
C GLY A 688 -9.82 7.51 -3.89
N TRP A 689 -9.07 8.16 -4.79
CA TRP A 689 -8.61 9.54 -4.58
C TRP A 689 -9.75 10.54 -4.58
N LYS A 690 -10.61 10.49 -5.60
CA LYS A 690 -11.79 11.36 -5.70
C LYS A 690 -12.72 11.20 -4.48
N LEU A 691 -12.87 9.98 -3.96
CA LEU A 691 -13.60 9.72 -2.71
C LEU A 691 -13.02 10.55 -1.55
N ASN A 692 -11.68 10.53 -1.36
CA ASN A 692 -11.01 11.33 -0.33
C ASN A 692 -11.24 12.84 -0.54
N GLN A 693 -11.19 13.30 -1.77
CA GLN A 693 -11.37 14.72 -2.11
C GLN A 693 -12.81 15.20 -1.88
N TRP A 694 -13.80 14.39 -2.25
CA TRP A 694 -15.21 14.71 -1.94
C TRP A 694 -15.48 14.71 -0.43
N ALA A 695 -14.86 13.78 0.32
CA ALA A 695 -14.93 13.80 1.79
C ALA A 695 -14.32 15.09 2.37
N ARG A 696 -13.18 15.57 1.82
CA ARG A 696 -12.55 16.84 2.20
C ARG A 696 -13.37 18.09 1.84
N LEU A 697 -14.21 18.00 0.83
CA LEU A 697 -15.22 19.02 0.49
C LEU A 697 -16.48 18.95 1.38
N HIS A 698 -16.52 18.05 2.35
CA HIS A 698 -17.65 17.78 3.24
C HIS A 698 -18.92 17.34 2.49
N ASP A 699 -18.77 16.73 1.32
CA ASP A 699 -19.89 16.18 0.57
C ASP A 699 -19.97 14.66 0.76
N GLY A 700 -20.65 14.24 1.85
CA GLY A 700 -20.73 12.84 2.23
C GLY A 700 -21.51 11.98 1.24
N ASN A 701 -22.54 12.52 0.60
CA ASN A 701 -23.33 11.77 -0.36
C ASN A 701 -22.56 11.54 -1.67
N HIS A 702 -21.82 12.54 -2.13
CA HIS A 702 -20.98 12.37 -3.30
C HIS A 702 -19.79 11.42 -3.02
N ALA A 703 -19.14 11.59 -1.86
CA ALA A 703 -18.11 10.66 -1.40
C ALA A 703 -18.65 9.21 -1.36
N TYR A 704 -19.87 9.00 -0.88
CA TYR A 704 -20.53 7.68 -0.85
C TYR A 704 -20.81 7.14 -2.27
N THR A 705 -21.13 8.00 -3.23
CA THR A 705 -21.26 7.62 -4.64
C THR A 705 -19.95 7.05 -5.17
N LEU A 706 -18.82 7.72 -4.90
CA LEU A 706 -17.48 7.22 -5.29
C LEU A 706 -17.14 5.89 -4.60
N TYR A 707 -17.46 5.74 -3.31
CA TYR A 707 -17.26 4.48 -2.59
C TYR A 707 -18.08 3.34 -3.19
N GLY A 708 -19.34 3.61 -3.53
CA GLY A 708 -20.20 2.66 -4.23
C GLY A 708 -19.69 2.30 -5.63
N ASN A 709 -19.16 3.27 -6.38
CA ASN A 709 -18.58 3.04 -7.70
C ASN A 709 -17.28 2.22 -7.62
N LEU A 710 -16.44 2.46 -6.63
CA LEU A 710 -15.25 1.67 -6.36
C LEU A 710 -15.61 0.19 -6.12
N LEU A 711 -16.60 -0.08 -5.28
CA LEU A 711 -17.09 -1.43 -5.02
C LEU A 711 -17.72 -2.09 -6.26
N LYS A 712 -18.45 -1.34 -7.10
CA LYS A 712 -19.14 -1.87 -8.28
C LYS A 712 -18.20 -2.11 -9.47
N ASN A 713 -17.33 -1.15 -9.75
CA ASN A 713 -16.59 -1.05 -11.00
C ASN A 713 -15.09 -1.26 -10.83
N GLY A 714 -14.54 -0.98 -9.65
CA GLY A 714 -13.11 -1.07 -9.33
C GLY A 714 -12.76 -2.24 -8.42
N THR A 715 -13.65 -3.23 -8.22
CA THR A 715 -13.40 -4.32 -7.25
C THR A 715 -13.66 -5.68 -7.88
N LEU A 716 -12.67 -6.57 -7.73
CA LEU A 716 -12.71 -7.98 -8.15
C LEU A 716 -13.46 -8.85 -7.13
N ASP A 717 -13.80 -10.08 -7.48
CA ASP A 717 -14.63 -10.94 -6.62
C ASP A 717 -13.97 -11.30 -5.27
N ASN A 718 -12.65 -11.28 -5.20
CA ASN A 718 -11.88 -11.46 -3.96
C ASN A 718 -11.66 -10.15 -3.18
N LEU A 719 -12.35 -9.08 -3.55
CA LEU A 719 -12.26 -7.73 -2.99
C LEU A 719 -10.98 -6.96 -3.32
N TRP A 720 -10.10 -7.47 -4.14
CA TRP A 720 -9.00 -6.67 -4.66
C TRP A 720 -9.50 -5.54 -5.55
N ASP A 721 -8.83 -4.39 -5.46
CA ASP A 721 -9.02 -3.28 -6.39
C ASP A 721 -8.46 -3.60 -7.78
N THR A 722 -8.95 -2.95 -8.81
CA THR A 722 -8.43 -3.11 -10.16
C THR A 722 -8.33 -1.79 -10.91
N HIS A 723 -7.17 -1.61 -11.53
CA HIS A 723 -6.98 -0.67 -12.63
C HIS A 723 -7.44 -1.32 -13.96
N ALA A 724 -7.46 -2.65 -13.97
CA ALA A 724 -7.35 -3.62 -15.02
C ALA A 724 -5.92 -3.64 -15.60
N PRO A 725 -5.02 -4.51 -15.06
CA PRO A 725 -5.24 -5.53 -14.03
C PRO A 725 -5.19 -5.02 -12.58
N PHE A 726 -5.13 -5.96 -11.60
CA PHE A 726 -5.05 -5.70 -10.17
C PHE A 726 -3.98 -4.67 -9.80
N GLN A 727 -4.40 -3.68 -9.02
CA GLN A 727 -3.56 -2.77 -8.24
C GLN A 727 -4.14 -2.64 -6.84
N ILE A 728 -3.29 -2.50 -5.81
CA ILE A 728 -3.76 -2.53 -4.42
C ILE A 728 -4.16 -1.16 -3.87
N ASP A 729 -3.71 -0.10 -4.52
CA ASP A 729 -3.82 1.28 -4.05
C ASP A 729 -5.26 1.78 -3.89
N GLY A 730 -6.18 1.35 -4.74
CA GLY A 730 -7.59 1.68 -4.58
C GLY A 730 -8.24 1.05 -3.35
N ASN A 731 -7.81 -0.14 -2.90
CA ASN A 731 -8.22 -0.70 -1.62
C ASN A 731 -7.81 0.22 -0.45
N PHE A 732 -6.59 0.72 -0.48
CA PHE A 732 -6.05 1.60 0.55
C PHE A 732 -6.69 3.00 0.50
N GLY A 733 -6.83 3.56 -0.70
CA GLY A 733 -7.51 4.83 -0.93
C GLY A 733 -8.98 4.81 -0.51
N GLY A 734 -9.69 3.70 -0.75
CA GLY A 734 -11.06 3.48 -0.30
C GLY A 734 -11.20 3.51 1.22
N THR A 735 -10.31 2.81 1.94
CA THR A 735 -10.27 2.82 3.41
C THR A 735 -9.93 4.21 3.96
N ALA A 736 -8.95 4.90 3.36
CA ALA A 736 -8.61 6.28 3.75
C ALA A 736 -9.79 7.23 3.53
N GLY A 737 -10.48 7.12 2.39
CA GLY A 737 -11.62 7.96 2.07
C GLY A 737 -12.81 7.80 3.02
N VAL A 738 -13.16 6.56 3.36
CA VAL A 738 -14.18 6.30 4.40
C VAL A 738 -13.75 6.89 5.75
N THR A 739 -12.46 6.83 6.08
CA THR A 739 -11.95 7.47 7.30
C THR A 739 -12.14 8.99 7.25
N GLU A 740 -11.84 9.64 6.13
CA GLU A 740 -12.03 11.08 5.90
C GLU A 740 -13.53 11.47 5.96
N MET A 741 -14.44 10.59 5.53
CA MET A 741 -15.88 10.82 5.68
C MET A 741 -16.31 10.87 7.16
N LEU A 742 -15.72 10.05 8.00
CA LEU A 742 -16.08 9.88 9.41
C LEU A 742 -15.34 10.83 10.34
N MET A 743 -14.07 11.14 10.05
CA MET A 743 -13.24 12.00 10.87
C MET A 743 -12.12 12.64 10.06
N GLN A 744 -11.91 13.94 10.24
CA GLN A 744 -10.79 14.68 9.67
C GLN A 744 -9.99 15.38 10.78
N SER A 745 -8.69 15.55 10.57
CA SER A 745 -7.82 16.27 11.53
C SER A 745 -6.70 17.10 10.87
N HIS A 746 -6.72 17.24 9.55
CA HIS A 746 -5.69 17.93 8.77
C HIS A 746 -5.64 19.45 8.99
N MET A 747 -6.73 20.05 9.48
CA MET A 747 -6.86 21.50 9.68
C MET A 747 -6.53 21.96 11.12
N GLY A 748 -5.82 21.13 11.90
CA GLY A 748 -5.43 21.44 13.27
C GLY A 748 -6.56 21.27 14.30
N PHE A 749 -7.67 20.68 13.92
CA PHE A 749 -8.78 20.30 14.81
C PHE A 749 -9.35 18.93 14.43
N VAL A 750 -10.00 18.28 15.38
CA VAL A 750 -10.72 17.02 15.14
C VAL A 750 -12.12 17.34 14.64
N HIS A 751 -12.45 17.02 13.40
CA HIS A 751 -13.74 17.21 12.80
C HIS A 751 -14.52 15.89 12.81
N LEU A 752 -15.61 15.84 13.55
CA LEU A 752 -16.44 14.65 13.72
C LEU A 752 -17.52 14.61 12.63
N LEU A 753 -17.61 13.48 11.91
CA LEU A 753 -18.60 13.19 10.87
C LEU A 753 -18.72 14.31 9.80
N PRO A 754 -17.61 14.87 9.27
CA PRO A 754 -17.66 16.00 8.36
C PRO A 754 -18.37 15.69 7.03
N ALA A 755 -18.37 14.42 6.63
CA ALA A 755 -18.92 13.94 5.36
C ALA A 755 -19.70 12.63 5.53
N LEU A 756 -20.53 12.54 6.59
CA LEU A 756 -21.39 11.38 6.81
C LEU A 756 -22.48 11.32 5.72
N PRO A 757 -22.62 10.20 4.97
CA PRO A 757 -23.66 10.10 3.95
C PRO A 757 -25.03 9.81 4.54
N ASP A 758 -26.09 10.23 3.86
CA ASP A 758 -27.47 9.94 4.25
C ASP A 758 -27.80 8.45 4.32
N ALA A 759 -27.08 7.61 3.57
CA ALA A 759 -27.24 6.18 3.56
C ALA A 759 -26.83 5.51 4.90
N TRP A 760 -25.88 6.09 5.63
CA TRP A 760 -25.42 5.56 6.91
C TRP A 760 -26.19 6.17 8.07
N LYS A 761 -27.42 5.70 8.27
CA LYS A 761 -28.38 6.26 9.26
C LYS A 761 -27.86 6.15 10.69
N GLU A 762 -27.22 5.03 11.03
CA GLU A 762 -26.65 4.78 12.34
C GLU A 762 -25.37 3.96 12.24
N GLY A 763 -24.54 4.05 13.24
CA GLY A 763 -23.30 3.31 13.26
C GLY A 763 -22.32 3.77 14.33
N ALA A 764 -21.16 3.16 14.29
CA ALA A 764 -20.05 3.52 15.16
C ALA A 764 -18.72 3.17 14.49
N VAL A 765 -17.74 4.01 14.76
CA VAL A 765 -16.34 3.69 14.48
C VAL A 765 -15.52 3.87 15.76
N SER A 766 -14.65 2.91 16.06
CA SER A 766 -13.80 2.97 17.25
C SER A 766 -12.33 3.02 16.86
N GLY A 767 -11.53 3.76 17.62
CA GLY A 767 -10.07 3.71 17.59
C GLY A 767 -9.39 4.48 16.47
N LEU A 768 -10.09 5.32 15.71
CA LEU A 768 -9.47 6.21 14.72
C LEU A 768 -8.42 7.10 15.36
N ARG A 769 -7.36 7.39 14.62
CA ARG A 769 -6.32 8.30 15.08
C ARG A 769 -6.46 9.68 14.44
N ALA A 770 -6.35 10.70 15.24
CA ALA A 770 -6.31 12.08 14.79
C ALA A 770 -4.94 12.69 15.08
N LYS A 771 -4.53 13.67 14.27
CA LYS A 771 -3.31 14.48 14.47
C LYS A 771 -3.28 15.05 15.89
N GLY A 772 -2.11 15.21 16.47
CA GLY A 772 -1.95 15.57 17.89
C GLY A 772 -1.93 14.37 18.83
N ASN A 773 -1.85 13.14 18.31
CA ASN A 773 -1.85 11.87 19.03
C ASN A 773 -3.15 11.64 19.83
N PHE A 774 -4.28 11.85 19.19
CA PHE A 774 -5.59 11.53 19.75
C PHE A 774 -6.11 10.21 19.18
N THR A 775 -6.75 9.39 20.05
CA THR A 775 -7.55 8.23 19.61
C THR A 775 -9.01 8.56 19.80
N VAL A 776 -9.81 8.42 18.75
CA VAL A 776 -11.19 8.89 18.69
C VAL A 776 -12.13 7.74 18.34
N SER A 777 -13.23 7.63 19.07
CA SER A 777 -14.34 6.74 18.71
C SER A 777 -15.60 7.58 18.60
N ILE A 778 -16.45 7.27 17.62
CA ILE A 778 -17.62 8.08 17.27
C ILE A 778 -18.82 7.15 17.10
N SER A 779 -19.97 7.52 17.63
CA SER A 779 -21.24 6.88 17.34
C SER A 779 -22.25 7.90 16.83
N TRP A 780 -23.10 7.45 15.91
CA TRP A 780 -24.15 8.29 15.33
C TRP A 780 -25.46 7.52 15.20
N LYS A 781 -26.56 8.25 15.21
CA LYS A 781 -27.90 7.70 14.99
C LYS A 781 -28.78 8.76 14.31
N ASN A 782 -29.58 8.32 13.35
CA ASN A 782 -30.39 9.21 12.50
C ASN A 782 -29.56 10.31 11.83
N GLY A 783 -28.33 9.94 11.37
CA GLY A 783 -27.39 10.86 10.73
C GLY A 783 -26.77 11.90 11.66
N LYS A 784 -26.95 11.79 13.00
CA LYS A 784 -26.43 12.76 13.97
C LYS A 784 -25.49 12.12 14.99
N LEU A 785 -24.50 12.89 15.42
CA LEU A 785 -23.58 12.48 16.48
C LEU A 785 -24.38 12.15 17.77
N VAL A 786 -24.14 10.98 18.33
CA VAL A 786 -24.65 10.55 19.63
C VAL A 786 -23.59 10.81 20.70
N GLU A 787 -22.41 10.31 20.48
CA GLU A 787 -21.28 10.42 21.40
C GLU A 787 -19.97 10.27 20.64
N ALA A 788 -18.96 10.99 21.08
CA ALA A 788 -17.58 10.66 20.73
C ALA A 788 -16.73 10.52 21.99
N THR A 789 -15.75 9.63 21.97
CA THR A 789 -14.72 9.53 22.99
C THR A 789 -13.37 9.90 22.42
N LEU A 790 -12.56 10.62 23.19
CA LEU A 790 -11.24 11.07 22.80
C LEU A 790 -10.25 10.68 23.89
N LEU A 791 -9.23 9.89 23.55
CA LEU A 791 -8.07 9.59 24.39
C LEU A 791 -6.91 10.46 23.94
N SER A 792 -6.33 11.27 24.84
CA SER A 792 -5.19 12.12 24.52
C SER A 792 -3.87 11.38 24.81
N GLY A 793 -3.13 11.01 23.77
CA GLY A 793 -1.84 10.34 23.90
C GLY A 793 -0.69 11.27 24.29
N ALA A 794 -0.76 12.54 23.88
CA ALA A 794 0.33 13.52 24.09
C ALA A 794 0.01 14.61 25.13
N GLY A 795 -1.27 14.82 25.49
CA GLY A 795 -1.68 15.92 26.35
C GLY A 795 -1.75 17.28 25.65
N ALA A 796 -1.84 17.27 24.31
CA ALA A 796 -1.94 18.50 23.52
C ALA A 796 -3.30 19.22 23.72
N PRO A 797 -3.38 20.54 23.57
CA PRO A 797 -4.66 21.23 23.45
C PRO A 797 -5.48 20.63 22.29
N CYS A 798 -6.79 20.53 22.49
CA CYS A 798 -7.67 19.94 21.50
C CYS A 798 -8.78 20.91 21.11
N GLU A 799 -8.99 21.08 19.81
CA GLU A 799 -10.19 21.67 19.23
C GLU A 799 -10.99 20.56 18.54
N VAL A 800 -12.26 20.46 18.83
CA VAL A 800 -13.19 19.51 18.19
C VAL A 800 -14.32 20.28 17.55
N ARG A 801 -14.69 19.88 16.33
CA ARG A 801 -15.81 20.43 15.58
C ARG A 801 -16.83 19.37 15.21
N TYR A 802 -18.10 19.75 15.22
CA TYR A 802 -19.21 18.99 14.67
C TYR A 802 -20.27 19.97 14.16
N GLY A 803 -20.56 19.96 12.86
CA GLY A 803 -21.35 21.01 12.23
C GLY A 803 -20.76 22.38 12.55
N ASP A 804 -21.59 23.31 12.99
CA ASP A 804 -21.16 24.67 13.37
C ASP A 804 -20.60 24.75 14.81
N SER A 805 -20.69 23.66 15.57
CA SER A 805 -20.25 23.67 16.97
C SER A 805 -18.74 23.48 17.07
N VAL A 806 -18.07 24.38 17.77
CA VAL A 806 -16.63 24.38 18.05
C VAL A 806 -16.41 24.30 19.54
N LEU A 807 -15.57 23.32 19.95
CA LEU A 807 -15.20 23.12 21.34
C LEU A 807 -13.68 23.07 21.49
N LYS A 808 -13.12 23.97 22.32
CA LYS A 808 -11.68 24.01 22.63
C LYS A 808 -11.45 23.69 24.10
N PHE A 809 -10.56 22.77 24.38
CA PHE A 809 -10.20 22.41 25.77
C PHE A 809 -8.76 21.91 25.90
N LYS A 810 -8.25 22.00 27.12
CA LYS A 810 -6.93 21.46 27.45
C LYS A 810 -7.06 19.97 27.76
N THR A 811 -6.15 19.16 27.24
CA THR A 811 -6.11 17.74 27.57
C THR A 811 -4.93 17.40 28.48
N LYS A 812 -4.99 16.24 29.11
CA LYS A 812 -3.88 15.64 29.86
C LYS A 812 -3.48 14.33 29.19
N ARG A 813 -2.19 14.05 29.13
CA ARG A 813 -1.68 12.79 28.59
C ARG A 813 -2.32 11.58 29.30
N GLY A 814 -2.83 10.64 28.52
CA GLY A 814 -3.50 9.43 29.02
C GLY A 814 -4.96 9.65 29.46
N ALA A 815 -5.45 10.89 29.49
CA ALA A 815 -6.81 11.18 29.91
C ALA A 815 -7.82 10.91 28.78
N ARG A 816 -9.01 10.43 29.14
CA ARG A 816 -10.14 10.16 28.26
C ARG A 816 -11.24 11.19 28.48
N TYR A 817 -11.82 11.63 27.39
CA TYR A 817 -12.86 12.65 27.34
C TYR A 817 -14.07 12.11 26.59
N THR A 818 -15.27 12.37 27.11
CA THR A 818 -16.52 12.06 26.41
C THR A 818 -17.12 13.36 25.89
N LEU A 819 -17.48 13.37 24.62
CA LEU A 819 -18.06 14.49 23.90
C LEU A 819 -19.52 14.14 23.56
N LYS A 820 -20.44 15.04 23.86
CA LYS A 820 -21.87 14.89 23.54
C LYS A 820 -22.44 16.23 23.11
N LEU A 821 -23.56 16.16 22.44
CA LEU A 821 -24.37 17.35 22.15
C LEU A 821 -25.27 17.69 23.33
N ASN A 822 -25.32 18.98 23.68
CA ASN A 822 -26.37 19.57 24.52
C ASN A 822 -27.10 20.60 23.65
N GLY A 823 -28.27 20.21 23.14
CA GLY A 823 -28.84 20.86 21.97
C GLY A 823 -27.90 20.70 20.77
N ASP A 824 -27.55 21.80 20.12
CA ASP A 824 -26.60 21.80 18.97
C ASP A 824 -25.14 22.10 19.37
N LYS A 825 -24.85 22.21 20.68
CA LYS A 825 -23.51 22.55 21.18
C LYS A 825 -22.77 21.33 21.70
N LEU A 826 -21.52 21.14 21.24
CA LEU A 826 -20.62 20.19 21.81
C LEU A 826 -20.28 20.51 23.26
N THR A 827 -20.29 19.50 24.10
CA THR A 827 -19.85 19.56 25.50
C THR A 827 -18.85 18.45 25.76
N VAL A 828 -17.98 18.64 26.74
CA VAL A 828 -16.96 17.67 27.14
C VAL A 828 -17.07 17.35 28.62
N LYS A 829 -16.94 16.05 28.92
CA LYS A 829 -16.81 15.55 30.29
C LYS A 829 -15.51 14.75 30.36
N ASN A 830 -14.68 15.02 31.36
CA ASN A 830 -13.52 14.18 31.67
C ASN A 830 -14.01 12.93 32.41
N LEU A 831 -13.55 11.76 31.96
CA LEU A 831 -13.85 10.47 32.59
C LEU A 831 -12.79 10.12 33.65
#